data_f2ce2792047fc7d682d9e37d3ab24814
#
_entry.id   f2ce2792047fc7d682d9e37d3ab24814
#
_cell.length_a   1.000
_cell.length_b   1.000
_cell.length_c   1.000
_cell.angle_alpha   90.00
_cell.angle_beta   90.00
_cell.angle_gamma   90.00
#
_symmetry.space_group_name_H-M   'P 1'
#
loop_
_entity.id
_entity.type
_entity.pdbx_description
1 polymer ?
#
loop_
_entity_poly.entity_id
_entity_poly.type
_entity_poly.pdbx_seq_one_letter_code
_entity_poly.pdbx_strand_id
1 'polypeptide(L)'
;VFSEITPRAIKEAVAHPRKVSMDLVNAQQARRALDYLVGFNLSPVLWRKVQRGLSAGRVQSPALRMIVEREEEIEAFKAREYWTIEADCAHPDQPFSARLLKLRGKKFEQFDLTNETDAHAARDALKKAAQGRLVVSDIQSKERKRRAAPPFTTSTLQQEAARKLGFATSRTMRLAQQLYEGVPLGDEGIVGLITYMRTDAVHLSAEAISELREVIQRDYGPRALPETPNFYRNKSKNAQEAHEAIRPTSAAHRPKDVAAYLSDEQRKLYELIWKRAVACQMQHATLNTVSVDLACGPDSAFRASGTTVVDPGFLAVYEEGRDQKNAEEDDEGRKLPAMTIGEAVPLRDIVADQHFTEPPPRYSEASLVKALEEYGIGRPSTYASIIQVLLNREYVILDSRRFKPTDVGRAVAKFLSGHFTRYVDYDFTAKLEDELDAVSRGEEDWVPLLEKFWKPFKAQVDEKNETVDRSEATGARELGTDPKTGKPVQVRLGRYGPFAQIGTKDDEDKPKFASLRPGQSMHTITLAEALELFKLPRNLGKADDGEDITVGVGRFGPFVKHGSTYASLQPGDDPYTIELPRAIELIRAKAEAAANRIIQDFGNGVQVLNGRYGPYITDGDKNARIPKDKEPKELTLEECTALLAAAPNRPKRGGRFGKAAKTAKAEKPAAGKKAPAKKAAAAKKVTKKATKKTGTRKSTATKKTAAKKTAIASDAS
;
A
#
# COMPACT_ATOMS: atom_id res chain seq x y z
N VAL A 1 12.21 12.20 -27.67
CA VAL A 1 11.70 11.96 -26.32
C VAL A 1 10.89 13.16 -25.90
N PHE A 2 9.74 12.98 -25.26
CA PHE A 2 8.88 14.06 -24.75
C PHE A 2 8.32 13.65 -23.39
N SER A 3 8.11 14.64 -22.53
CA SER A 3 7.56 14.45 -21.17
C SER A 3 6.04 14.76 -21.10
N GLU A 4 5.46 15.26 -22.19
CA GLU A 4 4.04 15.65 -22.27
C GLU A 4 3.44 15.30 -23.62
N ILE A 5 2.16 14.97 -23.65
CA ILE A 5 1.43 14.66 -24.89
C ILE A 5 0.70 15.93 -25.35
N THR A 6 1.47 16.83 -26.00
CA THR A 6 0.96 18.04 -26.62
C THR A 6 1.40 18.07 -28.10
N PRO A 7 0.64 18.74 -28.99
CA PRO A 7 1.03 18.84 -30.39
C PRO A 7 2.41 19.45 -30.60
N ARG A 8 2.81 20.39 -29.73
CA ARG A 8 4.12 21.06 -29.77
C ARG A 8 5.23 20.07 -29.41
N ALA A 9 5.14 19.41 -28.25
CA ALA A 9 6.17 18.48 -27.77
C ALA A 9 6.35 17.28 -28.71
N ILE A 10 5.25 16.76 -29.31
CA ILE A 10 5.32 15.68 -30.27
C ILE A 10 6.02 16.12 -31.56
N LYS A 11 5.68 17.28 -32.12
CA LYS A 11 6.33 17.82 -33.34
C LYS A 11 7.83 18.04 -33.11
N GLU A 12 8.20 18.62 -31.98
CA GLU A 12 9.60 18.84 -31.60
C GLU A 12 10.38 17.53 -31.45
N ALA A 13 9.79 16.55 -30.75
CA ALA A 13 10.42 15.23 -30.57
C ALA A 13 10.61 14.48 -31.91
N VAL A 14 9.69 14.63 -32.87
CA VAL A 14 9.82 14.07 -34.20
C VAL A 14 10.87 14.82 -35.03
N ALA A 15 10.97 16.14 -34.87
CA ALA A 15 11.99 16.94 -35.54
C ALA A 15 13.41 16.65 -35.03
N HIS A 16 13.54 16.24 -33.77
CA HIS A 16 14.84 15.95 -33.13
C HIS A 16 14.89 14.49 -32.59
N PRO A 17 14.89 13.48 -33.50
CA PRO A 17 14.89 12.09 -33.09
C PRO A 17 16.21 11.71 -32.40
N ARG A 18 16.12 10.94 -31.30
CA ARG A 18 17.30 10.38 -30.61
C ARG A 18 17.45 8.90 -30.97
N LYS A 19 18.67 8.40 -30.90
CA LYS A 19 18.95 6.95 -30.95
C LYS A 19 18.39 6.30 -29.69
N VAL A 20 18.04 5.01 -29.79
CA VAL A 20 17.65 4.21 -28.63
C VAL A 20 18.85 4.12 -27.67
N SER A 21 18.62 4.50 -26.42
CA SER A 21 19.63 4.32 -25.37
C SER A 21 19.66 2.86 -24.97
N MET A 22 20.75 2.18 -25.32
CA MET A 22 20.93 0.76 -24.96
C MET A 22 21.13 0.58 -23.47
N ASP A 23 21.70 1.56 -22.78
CA ASP A 23 21.88 1.50 -21.33
C ASP A 23 20.55 1.47 -20.58
N LEU A 24 19.58 2.28 -21.01
CA LEU A 24 18.21 2.22 -20.48
C LEU A 24 17.52 0.88 -20.78
N VAL A 25 17.72 0.32 -21.99
CA VAL A 25 17.18 -0.99 -22.37
C VAL A 25 17.81 -2.08 -21.50
N ASN A 26 19.13 -2.03 -21.30
CA ASN A 26 19.87 -2.98 -20.48
C ASN A 26 19.44 -2.91 -19.01
N ALA A 27 19.28 -1.71 -18.45
CA ALA A 27 18.79 -1.51 -17.09
C ALA A 27 17.38 -2.08 -16.90
N GLN A 28 16.47 -1.87 -17.87
CA GLN A 28 15.15 -2.45 -17.83
C GLN A 28 15.19 -4.00 -17.92
N GLN A 29 16.03 -4.54 -18.80
CA GLN A 29 16.26 -5.98 -18.91
C GLN A 29 16.80 -6.58 -17.61
N ALA A 30 17.81 -5.92 -17.01
CA ALA A 30 18.40 -6.31 -15.75
C ALA A 30 17.36 -6.35 -14.64
N ARG A 31 16.56 -5.30 -14.50
CA ARG A 31 15.50 -5.20 -13.47
C ARG A 31 14.47 -6.32 -13.67
N ARG A 32 14.00 -6.52 -14.89
CA ARG A 32 13.04 -7.58 -15.23
C ARG A 32 13.59 -8.97 -14.96
N ALA A 33 14.83 -9.24 -15.39
CA ALA A 33 15.48 -10.52 -15.16
C ALA A 33 15.65 -10.79 -13.65
N LEU A 34 16.07 -9.80 -12.89
CA LEU A 34 16.24 -9.90 -11.43
C LEU A 34 14.92 -10.21 -10.73
N ASP A 35 13.84 -9.52 -11.10
CA ASP A 35 12.51 -9.79 -10.54
C ASP A 35 12.02 -11.20 -10.86
N TYR A 36 12.32 -11.74 -12.06
CA TYR A 36 12.05 -13.13 -12.39
C TYR A 36 12.91 -14.10 -11.56
N LEU A 37 14.22 -13.85 -11.45
CA LEU A 37 15.12 -14.70 -10.68
C LEU A 37 14.69 -14.80 -9.22
N VAL A 38 14.34 -13.70 -8.60
CA VAL A 38 13.85 -13.68 -7.22
C VAL A 38 12.46 -14.32 -7.11
N GLY A 39 11.51 -13.86 -7.88
CA GLY A 39 10.12 -14.27 -7.79
C GLY A 39 9.89 -15.75 -8.06
N PHE A 40 10.49 -16.29 -9.12
CA PHE A 40 10.30 -17.70 -9.52
C PHE A 40 11.10 -18.70 -8.67
N ASN A 41 12.13 -18.27 -7.97
CA ASN A 41 12.87 -19.14 -7.07
C ASN A 41 12.38 -19.07 -5.63
N LEU A 42 12.07 -17.88 -5.13
CA LEU A 42 11.68 -17.70 -3.73
C LEU A 42 10.20 -18.04 -3.48
N SER A 43 9.30 -17.71 -4.39
CA SER A 43 7.87 -18.02 -4.23
C SER A 43 7.59 -19.53 -4.12
N PRO A 44 8.21 -20.43 -4.89
CA PRO A 44 8.06 -21.88 -4.70
C PRO A 44 8.53 -22.39 -3.33
N VAL A 45 9.53 -21.74 -2.70
CA VAL A 45 9.95 -22.07 -1.33
C VAL A 45 8.80 -21.78 -0.36
N LEU A 46 8.19 -20.59 -0.46
CA LEU A 46 7.02 -20.24 0.32
C LEU A 46 5.85 -21.21 0.11
N TRP A 47 5.64 -21.70 -1.13
CA TRP A 47 4.58 -22.66 -1.43
C TRP A 47 4.77 -24.01 -0.74
N ARG A 48 6.02 -24.44 -0.60
CA ARG A 48 6.35 -25.71 0.05
C ARG A 48 6.35 -25.60 1.56
N LYS A 49 6.92 -24.51 2.07
CA LYS A 49 7.18 -24.34 3.50
C LYS A 49 6.04 -23.64 4.25
N VAL A 50 5.38 -22.67 3.63
CA VAL A 50 4.28 -21.89 4.24
C VAL A 50 2.93 -22.31 3.63
N GLN A 51 2.56 -21.71 2.50
CA GLN A 51 1.26 -21.92 1.85
C GLN A 51 1.33 -21.70 0.34
N ARG A 52 0.56 -22.47 -0.44
CA ARG A 52 0.44 -22.27 -1.90
C ARG A 52 -0.20 -20.93 -2.24
N GLY A 53 0.29 -20.30 -3.32
CA GLY A 53 -0.25 -19.05 -3.84
C GLY A 53 0.41 -17.80 -3.28
N LEU A 54 1.32 -17.94 -2.30
CA LEU A 54 2.14 -16.85 -1.78
C LEU A 54 3.19 -16.42 -2.82
N SER A 55 3.68 -15.20 -2.70
CA SER A 55 4.76 -14.68 -3.54
C SER A 55 5.78 -13.92 -2.70
N ALA A 56 7.03 -14.02 -3.08
CA ALA A 56 8.09 -13.15 -2.59
C ALA A 56 8.66 -12.38 -3.78
N GLY A 57 9.16 -11.19 -3.53
CA GLY A 57 9.77 -10.35 -4.53
C GLY A 57 10.73 -9.36 -3.89
N ARG A 58 11.70 -8.91 -4.69
CA ARG A 58 12.82 -8.10 -4.26
C ARG A 58 12.43 -6.82 -3.51
N VAL A 59 11.33 -6.19 -3.90
CA VAL A 59 10.87 -4.92 -3.31
C VAL A 59 9.65 -5.13 -2.40
N GLN A 60 8.74 -6.04 -2.77
CA GLN A 60 7.54 -6.31 -1.97
C GLN A 60 7.85 -6.94 -0.60
N SER A 61 8.92 -7.75 -0.52
CA SER A 61 9.26 -8.44 0.74
C SER A 61 9.83 -7.49 1.80
N PRO A 62 10.76 -6.56 1.49
CA PRO A 62 11.14 -5.49 2.41
C PRO A 62 9.96 -4.59 2.81
N ALA A 63 9.06 -4.25 1.89
CA ALA A 63 7.87 -3.46 2.22
C ALA A 63 6.94 -4.18 3.21
N LEU A 64 6.75 -5.50 3.05
CA LEU A 64 6.02 -6.31 4.03
C LEU A 64 6.72 -6.34 5.38
N ARG A 65 8.04 -6.48 5.38
CA ARG A 65 8.86 -6.46 6.60
C ARG A 65 8.69 -5.16 7.38
N MET A 66 8.71 -3.99 6.72
CA MET A 66 8.46 -2.69 7.35
C MET A 66 7.11 -2.64 8.10
N ILE A 67 6.06 -3.18 7.47
CA ILE A 67 4.72 -3.17 8.08
C ILE A 67 4.67 -4.12 9.28
N VAL A 68 5.32 -5.29 9.19
CA VAL A 68 5.36 -6.27 10.29
C VAL A 68 6.20 -5.76 11.45
N GLU A 69 7.39 -5.22 11.21
CA GLU A 69 8.24 -4.61 12.24
C GLU A 69 7.52 -3.48 12.97
N ARG A 70 6.79 -2.61 12.24
CA ARG A 70 5.98 -1.56 12.84
C ARG A 70 4.88 -2.12 13.75
N GLU A 71 4.24 -3.20 13.36
CA GLU A 71 3.22 -3.84 14.20
C GLU A 71 3.85 -4.49 15.44
N GLU A 72 5.04 -5.08 15.32
CA GLU A 72 5.80 -5.62 16.46
C GLU A 72 6.25 -4.51 17.42
N GLU A 73 6.67 -3.35 16.90
CA GLU A 73 6.95 -2.15 17.71
C GLU A 73 5.70 -1.70 18.50
N ILE A 74 4.53 -1.68 17.86
CA ILE A 74 3.27 -1.30 18.49
C ILE A 74 2.87 -2.29 19.58
N GLU A 75 3.01 -3.58 19.32
CA GLU A 75 2.67 -4.66 20.26
C GLU A 75 3.63 -4.71 21.47
N ALA A 76 4.90 -4.39 21.26
CA ALA A 76 5.91 -4.31 22.31
C ALA A 76 5.85 -3.00 23.13
N PHE A 77 5.13 -1.99 22.61
CA PHE A 77 5.09 -0.67 23.20
C PHE A 77 4.40 -0.70 24.57
N LYS A 78 5.02 -0.05 25.55
CA LYS A 78 4.45 0.18 26.88
C LYS A 78 4.17 1.64 27.05
N ALA A 79 2.91 2.00 27.20
CA ALA A 79 2.51 3.35 27.49
C ALA A 79 3.14 3.80 28.82
N ARG A 80 3.70 5.00 28.80
CA ARG A 80 4.29 5.66 29.97
C ARG A 80 3.46 6.89 30.31
N GLU A 81 3.03 6.98 31.54
CA GLU A 81 2.29 8.12 32.06
C GLU A 81 3.18 9.35 32.20
N TYR A 82 2.63 10.50 31.85
CA TYR A 82 3.21 11.80 32.10
C TYR A 82 2.10 12.85 32.25
N TRP A 83 2.44 13.95 32.88
CA TRP A 83 1.50 15.02 33.15
C TRP A 83 1.99 16.34 32.57
N THR A 84 1.07 17.13 32.01
CA THR A 84 1.33 18.50 31.58
C THR A 84 0.63 19.44 32.55
N ILE A 85 1.20 20.62 32.75
CA ILE A 85 0.58 21.68 33.54
C ILE A 85 0.40 22.88 32.60
N GLU A 86 -0.85 23.34 32.52
CA GLU A 86 -1.23 24.51 31.74
C GLU A 86 -1.91 25.55 32.59
N ALA A 87 -1.61 26.84 32.33
CA ALA A 87 -2.25 27.98 32.95
C ALA A 87 -3.31 28.56 31.99
N ASP A 88 -4.54 28.69 32.46
CA ASP A 88 -5.62 29.41 31.78
C ASP A 88 -5.59 30.88 32.14
N CYS A 89 -5.14 31.72 31.21
CA CYS A 89 -4.91 33.12 31.36
C CYS A 89 -6.11 33.93 30.84
N ALA A 90 -6.64 34.84 31.70
CA ALA A 90 -7.79 35.69 31.42
C ALA A 90 -7.38 37.10 30.98
N HIS A 91 -6.60 37.21 29.89
CA HIS A 91 -6.27 38.53 29.36
C HIS A 91 -7.53 39.24 28.85
N PRO A 92 -7.70 40.58 29.10
CA PRO A 92 -8.92 41.32 28.74
C PRO A 92 -9.29 41.25 27.26
N ASP A 93 -8.28 41.31 26.36
CA ASP A 93 -8.52 41.31 24.94
C ASP A 93 -8.86 39.90 24.41
N GLN A 94 -8.18 38.88 24.95
CA GLN A 94 -8.37 37.48 24.50
C GLN A 94 -7.80 36.50 25.55
N PRO A 95 -8.58 35.54 26.05
CA PRO A 95 -8.05 34.47 26.90
C PRO A 95 -7.12 33.56 26.11
N PHE A 96 -6.08 33.01 26.77
CA PHE A 96 -5.14 32.10 26.20
C PHE A 96 -4.60 31.13 27.23
N SER A 97 -4.07 29.97 26.79
CA SER A 97 -3.38 29.03 27.66
C SER A 97 -1.86 29.12 27.50
N ALA A 98 -1.15 28.87 28.60
CA ALA A 98 0.30 28.85 28.65
C ALA A 98 0.78 27.51 29.26
N ARG A 99 1.77 26.86 28.67
CA ARG A 99 2.34 25.59 29.14
C ARG A 99 3.47 25.85 30.14
N LEU A 100 3.60 24.98 31.12
CA LEU A 100 4.69 25.07 32.10
C LEU A 100 6.04 24.93 31.38
N LEU A 101 6.89 25.95 31.52
CA LEU A 101 8.24 26.00 30.94
C LEU A 101 9.31 25.65 31.97
N LYS A 102 9.14 26.14 33.20
CA LYS A 102 10.11 26.00 34.28
C LYS A 102 9.39 25.74 35.61
N LEU A 103 9.88 24.74 36.34
CA LEU A 103 9.38 24.39 37.68
C LEU A 103 10.52 24.45 38.70
N ARG A 104 10.39 25.25 39.75
CA ARG A 104 11.40 25.35 40.81
C ARG A 104 12.82 25.61 40.33
N GLY A 105 12.96 26.54 39.38
CA GLY A 105 14.24 26.94 38.79
C GLY A 105 14.78 26.02 37.69
N LYS A 106 14.19 24.88 37.46
CA LYS A 106 14.60 23.92 36.41
C LYS A 106 13.68 23.94 35.19
N LYS A 107 14.22 23.73 34.00
CA LYS A 107 13.41 23.54 32.79
C LYS A 107 12.53 22.32 32.99
N PHE A 108 11.25 22.45 32.68
CA PHE A 108 10.29 21.38 32.80
C PHE A 108 10.33 20.47 31.55
N GLU A 109 10.53 19.18 31.79
CA GLU A 109 10.60 18.17 30.72
C GLU A 109 9.38 17.22 30.80
N GLN A 110 9.06 16.54 29.72
CA GLN A 110 7.86 15.70 29.56
C GLN A 110 7.64 14.68 30.69
N PHE A 111 8.72 14.11 31.23
CA PHE A 111 8.65 13.05 32.24
C PHE A 111 9.04 13.49 33.64
N ASP A 112 9.03 14.80 33.92
CA ASP A 112 9.29 15.30 35.28
C ASP A 112 8.14 15.03 36.25
N LEU A 113 6.91 14.90 35.70
CA LEU A 113 5.71 14.54 36.46
C LEU A 113 5.10 13.27 35.84
N THR A 114 5.16 12.16 36.58
CA THR A 114 4.78 10.83 36.07
C THR A 114 3.67 10.17 36.90
N ASN A 115 3.08 10.90 37.84
CA ASN A 115 1.94 10.45 38.66
C ASN A 115 1.07 11.59 39.08
N GLU A 116 -0.18 11.28 39.44
CA GLU A 116 -1.20 12.22 39.82
C GLU A 116 -0.83 13.06 41.08
N THR A 117 -0.24 12.40 42.09
CA THR A 117 0.11 13.03 43.37
C THR A 117 1.11 14.17 43.17
N ASP A 118 2.19 13.93 42.45
CA ASP A 118 3.22 14.94 42.19
C ASP A 118 2.72 16.03 41.25
N ALA A 119 1.89 15.69 40.26
CA ALA A 119 1.30 16.64 39.34
C ALA A 119 0.34 17.59 40.05
N HIS A 120 -0.53 17.08 40.91
CA HIS A 120 -1.45 17.89 41.71
C HIS A 120 -0.72 18.72 42.74
N ALA A 121 0.32 18.18 43.40
CA ALA A 121 1.14 18.94 44.32
C ALA A 121 1.89 20.10 43.64
N ALA A 122 2.42 19.86 42.42
CA ALA A 122 3.05 20.89 41.61
C ALA A 122 2.04 21.97 41.18
N ARG A 123 0.87 21.56 40.68
CA ARG A 123 -0.23 22.47 40.33
C ARG A 123 -0.63 23.38 41.50
N ASP A 124 -0.84 22.80 42.67
CA ASP A 124 -1.30 23.53 43.84
C ASP A 124 -0.23 24.50 44.38
N ALA A 125 1.06 24.10 44.31
CA ALA A 125 2.19 24.97 44.59
C ALA A 125 2.25 26.16 43.62
N LEU A 126 2.04 25.92 42.31
CA LEU A 126 2.02 26.95 41.29
C LEU A 126 0.82 27.90 41.47
N LYS A 127 -0.38 27.40 41.79
CA LYS A 127 -1.55 28.23 42.12
C LYS A 127 -1.27 29.16 43.29
N LYS A 128 -0.63 28.64 44.35
CA LYS A 128 -0.23 29.43 45.50
C LYS A 128 0.83 30.47 45.15
N ALA A 129 1.82 30.11 44.33
CA ALA A 129 2.88 31.03 43.90
C ALA A 129 2.35 32.15 42.97
N ALA A 130 1.42 31.84 42.11
CA ALA A 130 0.81 32.76 41.16
C ALA A 130 -0.03 33.86 41.82
N GLN A 131 -0.66 33.61 42.97
CA GLN A 131 -1.55 34.55 43.67
C GLN A 131 -2.61 35.18 42.75
N GLY A 132 -3.19 34.36 41.83
CA GLY A 132 -4.23 34.78 40.89
C GLY A 132 -3.72 35.54 39.64
N ARG A 133 -2.43 35.66 39.42
CA ARG A 133 -1.84 36.37 38.27
C ARG A 133 -0.48 35.77 37.89
N LEU A 134 -0.14 35.90 36.63
CA LEU A 134 1.20 35.66 36.11
C LEU A 134 1.77 37.00 35.63
N VAL A 135 3.10 37.12 35.59
CA VAL A 135 3.75 38.38 35.18
C VAL A 135 4.56 38.13 33.92
N VAL A 136 4.35 38.89 32.87
CA VAL A 136 5.14 38.81 31.64
C VAL A 136 6.62 39.11 31.94
N SER A 137 7.47 38.09 31.79
CA SER A 137 8.90 38.23 32.09
C SER A 137 9.76 38.41 30.84
N ASP A 138 9.34 37.84 29.70
CA ASP A 138 10.04 37.96 28.44
C ASP A 138 9.07 37.84 27.27
N ILE A 139 9.36 38.53 26.16
CA ILE A 139 8.61 38.45 24.91
C ILE A 139 9.58 38.30 23.76
N GLN A 140 9.50 37.20 23.04
CA GLN A 140 10.29 36.94 21.87
C GLN A 140 9.41 36.91 20.63
N SER A 141 9.75 37.71 19.63
CA SER A 141 9.10 37.69 18.32
C SER A 141 10.10 37.28 17.26
N LYS A 142 9.78 36.23 16.51
CA LYS A 142 10.66 35.69 15.47
C LYS A 142 9.91 35.54 14.15
N GLU A 143 10.38 36.28 13.18
CA GLU A 143 9.92 36.13 11.81
C GLU A 143 10.58 34.93 11.15
N ARG A 144 9.79 34.07 10.49
CA ARG A 144 10.24 32.88 9.78
C ARG A 144 9.65 32.85 8.38
N LYS A 145 10.51 32.67 7.38
CA LYS A 145 10.07 32.43 6.00
C LYS A 145 9.86 30.95 5.79
N ARG A 146 8.68 30.55 5.35
CA ARG A 146 8.34 29.19 4.95
C ARG A 146 8.36 29.12 3.43
N ARG A 147 9.20 28.23 2.90
CA ARG A 147 9.31 28.01 1.45
C ARG A 147 8.23 27.07 0.96
N ALA A 148 7.76 27.31 -0.27
CA ALA A 148 6.90 26.35 -0.96
C ALA A 148 7.65 25.04 -1.20
N ALA A 149 6.91 23.95 -1.12
CA ALA A 149 7.45 22.64 -1.45
C ALA A 149 7.69 22.50 -2.97
N PRO A 150 8.61 21.60 -3.40
CA PRO A 150 8.88 21.33 -4.82
C PRO A 150 7.61 20.89 -5.57
N PRO A 151 7.56 21.02 -6.89
CA PRO A 151 6.51 20.40 -7.70
C PRO A 151 6.53 18.88 -7.47
N PHE A 152 5.42 18.21 -7.82
CA PHE A 152 5.25 16.80 -7.49
C PHE A 152 6.22 15.87 -8.22
N THR A 153 6.78 14.93 -7.45
CA THR A 153 7.27 13.64 -7.93
C THR A 153 6.13 12.61 -7.84
N THR A 154 6.33 11.41 -8.38
CA THR A 154 5.35 10.31 -8.23
C THR A 154 5.06 10.01 -6.76
N SER A 155 6.09 9.95 -5.92
CA SER A 155 5.96 9.66 -4.50
C SER A 155 5.15 10.74 -3.78
N THR A 156 5.53 12.02 -3.94
CA THR A 156 4.83 13.12 -3.27
C THR A 156 3.41 13.31 -3.77
N LEU A 157 3.12 13.04 -5.06
CA LEU A 157 1.76 13.04 -5.59
C LEU A 157 0.91 11.93 -4.94
N GLN A 158 1.43 10.73 -4.82
CA GLN A 158 0.73 9.62 -4.17
C GLN A 158 0.45 9.92 -2.69
N GLN A 159 1.41 10.50 -1.98
CA GLN A 159 1.27 10.90 -0.58
C GLN A 159 0.17 11.95 -0.41
N GLU A 160 0.22 13.04 -1.18
CA GLU A 160 -0.74 14.14 -1.06
C GLU A 160 -2.15 13.74 -1.53
N ALA A 161 -2.26 12.94 -2.59
CA ALA A 161 -3.55 12.41 -3.03
C ALA A 161 -4.18 11.48 -1.97
N ALA A 162 -3.37 10.68 -1.27
CA ALA A 162 -3.86 9.85 -0.18
C ALA A 162 -4.30 10.68 1.04
N ARG A 163 -3.54 11.72 1.41
CA ARG A 163 -3.83 12.60 2.56
C ARG A 163 -5.05 13.48 2.32
N LYS A 164 -5.08 14.19 1.19
CA LYS A 164 -6.08 15.24 0.91
C LYS A 164 -7.33 14.72 0.22
N LEU A 165 -7.18 13.76 -0.69
CA LEU A 165 -8.30 13.26 -1.50
C LEU A 165 -8.78 11.87 -1.03
N GLY A 166 -8.02 11.20 -0.16
CA GLY A 166 -8.30 9.84 0.28
C GLY A 166 -8.16 8.81 -0.85
N PHE A 167 -7.37 9.11 -1.89
CA PHE A 167 -7.17 8.22 -3.01
C PHE A 167 -6.09 7.19 -2.69
N ALA A 168 -6.38 5.92 -2.99
CA ALA A 168 -5.36 4.89 -2.98
C ALA A 168 -4.28 5.18 -4.03
N THR A 169 -3.03 4.77 -3.78
CA THR A 169 -1.89 4.98 -4.70
C THR A 169 -2.15 4.44 -6.10
N SER A 170 -2.77 3.25 -6.20
CA SER A 170 -3.16 2.64 -7.49
C SER A 170 -4.22 3.46 -8.23
N ARG A 171 -5.17 4.08 -7.50
CA ARG A 171 -6.19 4.97 -8.07
C ARG A 171 -5.56 6.27 -8.56
N THR A 172 -4.70 6.88 -7.75
CA THR A 172 -3.94 8.08 -8.10
C THR A 172 -3.18 7.89 -9.41
N MET A 173 -2.42 6.79 -9.52
CA MET A 173 -1.64 6.52 -10.74
C MET A 173 -2.50 6.25 -11.97
N ARG A 174 -3.65 5.61 -11.82
CA ARG A 174 -4.59 5.40 -12.93
C ARG A 174 -5.19 6.72 -13.43
N LEU A 175 -5.59 7.60 -12.53
CA LEU A 175 -6.13 8.92 -12.89
C LEU A 175 -5.03 9.81 -13.49
N ALA A 176 -3.83 9.80 -12.93
CA ALA A 176 -2.69 10.52 -13.49
C ALA A 176 -2.33 10.04 -14.91
N GLN A 177 -2.39 8.72 -15.16
CA GLN A 177 -2.20 8.14 -16.50
C GLN A 177 -3.24 8.67 -17.48
N GLN A 178 -4.51 8.75 -17.10
CA GLN A 178 -5.57 9.30 -17.95
C GLN A 178 -5.36 10.78 -18.25
N LEU A 179 -4.97 11.57 -17.27
CA LEU A 179 -4.65 12.99 -17.45
C LEU A 179 -3.44 13.20 -18.34
N TYR A 180 -2.45 12.33 -18.29
CA TYR A 180 -1.27 12.36 -19.17
C TYR A 180 -1.59 11.94 -20.60
N GLU A 181 -2.32 10.83 -20.79
CA GLU A 181 -2.66 10.29 -22.11
C GLU A 181 -3.58 11.21 -22.89
N GLY A 182 -4.35 12.05 -22.21
CA GLY A 182 -5.17 13.10 -22.76
C GLY A 182 -6.66 12.92 -22.51
N VAL A 183 -7.31 14.05 -22.41
CA VAL A 183 -8.77 14.17 -22.28
C VAL A 183 -9.30 15.08 -23.39
N PRO A 184 -10.52 14.87 -23.88
CA PRO A 184 -11.11 15.75 -24.90
C PRO A 184 -11.44 17.12 -24.28
N LEU A 185 -10.84 18.19 -24.80
CA LEU A 185 -11.07 19.57 -24.37
C LEU A 185 -11.86 20.38 -25.43
N GLY A 186 -12.97 19.85 -25.90
CA GLY A 186 -13.79 20.52 -26.89
C GLY A 186 -13.03 20.77 -28.20
N ASP A 187 -12.91 22.03 -28.62
CA ASP A 187 -12.29 22.43 -29.89
C ASP A 187 -10.76 22.20 -29.94
N GLU A 188 -10.11 22.04 -28.77
CA GLU A 188 -8.68 21.72 -28.68
C GLU A 188 -8.38 20.25 -29.01
N GLY A 189 -9.42 19.41 -29.09
CA GLY A 189 -9.26 17.97 -29.29
C GLY A 189 -8.79 17.21 -28.04
N ILE A 190 -8.01 16.17 -28.24
CA ILE A 190 -7.46 15.38 -27.13
C ILE A 190 -6.13 15.99 -26.69
N VAL A 191 -6.04 16.44 -25.44
CA VAL A 191 -4.88 17.11 -24.86
C VAL A 191 -4.45 16.40 -23.58
N GLY A 192 -3.16 16.07 -23.47
CA GLY A 192 -2.56 15.65 -22.21
C GLY A 192 -2.48 16.83 -21.26
N LEU A 193 -3.11 16.71 -20.09
CA LEU A 193 -3.22 17.81 -19.12
C LEU A 193 -2.04 17.90 -18.15
N ILE A 194 -1.28 16.84 -17.99
CA ILE A 194 -0.12 16.79 -17.09
C ILE A 194 1.11 16.21 -17.81
N THR A 195 2.29 16.51 -17.29
CA THR A 195 3.54 15.85 -17.68
C THR A 195 3.56 14.38 -17.21
N TYR A 196 4.53 13.61 -17.70
CA TYR A 196 4.65 12.19 -17.40
C TYR A 196 4.72 11.94 -15.88
N MET A 197 3.78 11.15 -15.37
CA MET A 197 3.52 10.98 -13.94
C MET A 197 4.46 10.00 -13.23
N ARG A 198 5.35 9.31 -13.93
CA ARG A 198 6.36 8.44 -13.30
C ARG A 198 7.72 9.10 -13.34
N THR A 199 7.96 9.97 -12.39
CA THR A 199 9.18 10.77 -12.28
C THR A 199 9.58 10.96 -10.82
N ASP A 200 10.86 11.03 -10.57
CA ASP A 200 11.48 11.47 -9.33
C ASP A 200 12.12 12.85 -9.45
N ALA A 201 11.99 13.48 -10.63
CA ALA A 201 12.49 14.82 -10.89
C ALA A 201 11.59 15.90 -10.27
N VAL A 202 12.23 16.96 -9.76
CA VAL A 202 11.55 18.17 -9.22
C VAL A 202 11.86 19.43 -10.02
N HIS A 203 12.57 19.33 -11.13
CA HIS A 203 12.83 20.47 -11.99
C HIS A 203 11.67 20.74 -12.95
N LEU A 204 11.56 21.98 -13.37
CA LEU A 204 10.61 22.47 -14.37
C LEU A 204 11.38 23.03 -15.56
N SER A 205 10.81 22.91 -16.76
CA SER A 205 11.38 23.56 -17.94
C SER A 205 11.30 25.10 -17.84
N ALA A 206 12.11 25.79 -18.58
CA ALA A 206 12.12 27.27 -18.60
C ALA A 206 10.76 27.83 -19.06
N GLU A 207 10.15 27.19 -20.05
CA GLU A 207 8.83 27.55 -20.56
C GLU A 207 7.76 27.39 -19.49
N ALA A 208 7.76 26.25 -18.78
CA ALA A 208 6.82 26.00 -17.70
C ALA A 208 6.95 27.04 -16.57
N ILE A 209 8.18 27.39 -16.21
CA ILE A 209 8.44 28.43 -15.20
C ILE A 209 7.88 29.77 -15.66
N SER A 210 8.11 30.16 -16.94
CA SER A 210 7.60 31.42 -17.49
C SER A 210 6.06 31.46 -17.43
N GLU A 211 5.41 30.43 -17.92
CA GLU A 211 3.94 30.34 -17.94
C GLU A 211 3.32 30.34 -16.54
N LEU A 212 3.92 29.58 -15.60
CA LEU A 212 3.47 29.59 -14.21
C LEU A 212 3.58 30.99 -13.59
N ARG A 213 4.68 31.69 -13.85
CA ARG A 213 4.91 33.05 -13.34
C ARG A 213 3.93 34.05 -13.93
N GLU A 214 3.59 33.94 -15.23
CA GLU A 214 2.56 34.75 -15.87
C GLU A 214 1.19 34.53 -15.23
N VAL A 215 0.82 33.28 -14.98
CA VAL A 215 -0.43 32.94 -14.28
C VAL A 215 -0.45 33.51 -12.87
N ILE A 216 0.67 33.40 -12.12
CA ILE A 216 0.75 33.96 -10.77
C ILE A 216 0.60 35.48 -10.78
N GLN A 217 1.27 36.17 -11.71
CA GLN A 217 1.19 37.62 -11.84
C GLN A 217 -0.23 38.08 -12.17
N ARG A 218 -0.89 37.36 -13.07
CA ARG A 218 -2.27 37.72 -13.53
C ARG A 218 -3.31 37.45 -12.46
N ASP A 219 -3.21 36.29 -11.74
CA ASP A 219 -4.29 35.80 -10.90
C ASP A 219 -4.12 36.18 -9.42
N TYR A 220 -2.87 36.38 -8.96
CA TYR A 220 -2.52 36.65 -7.56
C TYR A 220 -1.78 37.98 -7.40
N GLY A 221 -1.44 38.64 -8.50
CA GLY A 221 -0.76 39.93 -8.50
C GLY A 221 0.74 39.87 -8.35
N PRO A 222 1.44 41.01 -8.59
CA PRO A 222 2.90 41.05 -8.65
C PRO A 222 3.59 40.74 -7.31
N ARG A 223 2.91 40.99 -6.19
CA ARG A 223 3.48 40.71 -4.84
C ARG A 223 3.58 39.22 -4.53
N ALA A 224 2.76 38.39 -5.20
CA ALA A 224 2.81 36.94 -5.03
C ALA A 224 4.00 36.31 -5.78
N LEU A 225 4.73 37.08 -6.59
CA LEU A 225 5.81 36.60 -7.43
C LEU A 225 7.17 37.00 -6.82
N PRO A 226 8.09 36.04 -6.56
CA PRO A 226 9.45 36.38 -6.18
C PRO A 226 10.22 37.00 -7.36
N GLU A 227 11.23 37.85 -7.09
CA GLU A 227 12.06 38.48 -8.12
C GLU A 227 12.69 37.47 -9.07
N THR A 228 13.22 36.38 -8.51
CA THR A 228 13.83 35.28 -9.25
C THR A 228 12.99 34.02 -9.16
N PRO A 229 12.98 33.16 -10.20
CA PRO A 229 12.30 31.87 -10.14
C PRO A 229 12.81 31.00 -9.00
N ASN A 230 11.90 30.22 -8.39
CA ASN A 230 12.28 29.22 -7.42
C ASN A 230 12.82 27.98 -8.13
N PHE A 231 14.05 27.57 -7.79
CA PHE A 231 14.67 26.36 -8.29
C PHE A 231 14.75 25.30 -7.19
N TYR A 232 14.47 24.04 -7.58
CA TYR A 232 14.51 22.88 -6.69
C TYR A 232 15.55 21.89 -7.19
N ARG A 233 16.29 21.29 -6.28
CA ARG A 233 17.30 20.27 -6.59
C ARG A 233 16.76 18.89 -6.24
N ASN A 234 17.00 17.92 -7.12
CA ASN A 234 16.72 16.54 -6.84
C ASN A 234 17.54 16.05 -5.65
N LYS A 235 16.89 15.38 -4.70
CA LYS A 235 17.59 14.70 -3.60
C LYS A 235 18.23 13.39 -4.08
N SER A 236 17.59 12.72 -5.04
CA SER A 236 18.09 11.49 -5.65
C SER A 236 19.21 11.79 -6.65
N LYS A 237 20.34 11.10 -6.52
CA LYS A 237 21.43 11.14 -7.51
C LYS A 237 21.03 10.53 -8.86
N ASN A 238 19.92 9.81 -8.90
CA ASN A 238 19.46 8.98 -9.99
C ASN A 238 18.25 9.55 -10.73
N ALA A 239 17.84 10.80 -10.45
CA ALA A 239 16.82 11.45 -11.23
C ALA A 239 17.27 11.51 -12.69
N GLN A 240 16.58 10.78 -13.57
CA GLN A 240 16.91 10.79 -14.99
C GLN A 240 16.78 12.22 -15.51
N GLU A 241 17.87 12.78 -15.99
CA GLU A 241 17.96 14.18 -16.45
C GLU A 241 16.91 14.55 -17.51
N ALA A 242 16.33 13.55 -18.17
CA ALA A 242 15.31 13.74 -19.20
C ALA A 242 13.87 13.91 -18.68
N HIS A 243 13.63 13.68 -17.37
CA HIS A 243 12.29 13.75 -16.80
C HIS A 243 12.07 15.09 -16.08
N GLU A 244 10.91 15.66 -16.31
CA GLU A 244 10.39 16.83 -15.63
C GLU A 244 9.52 16.43 -14.44
N ALA A 245 9.27 17.35 -13.50
CA ALA A 245 8.31 17.16 -12.42
C ALA A 245 6.88 17.00 -12.96
N ILE A 246 5.98 16.46 -12.14
CA ILE A 246 4.56 16.39 -12.48
C ILE A 246 3.95 17.78 -12.34
N ARG A 247 3.52 18.34 -13.45
CA ARG A 247 2.90 19.66 -13.56
C ARG A 247 1.80 19.67 -14.63
N PRO A 248 0.92 20.68 -14.68
CA PRO A 248 0.07 20.88 -15.84
C PRO A 248 0.91 21.15 -17.10
N THR A 249 0.47 20.65 -18.25
CA THR A 249 1.10 20.90 -19.56
C THR A 249 0.97 22.36 -19.96
N SER A 250 -0.12 23.00 -19.53
CA SER A 250 -0.31 24.45 -19.58
C SER A 250 -0.90 24.94 -18.26
N ALA A 251 -0.24 25.91 -17.63
CA ALA A 251 -0.75 26.53 -16.42
C ALA A 251 -2.01 27.38 -16.67
N ALA A 252 -2.25 27.78 -17.93
CA ALA A 252 -3.43 28.51 -18.36
C ALA A 252 -4.70 27.65 -18.29
N HIS A 253 -4.61 26.33 -18.39
CA HIS A 253 -5.71 25.40 -18.17
C HIS A 253 -6.03 25.30 -16.67
N ARG A 254 -6.72 26.32 -16.13
CA ARG A 254 -7.09 26.31 -14.70
C ARG A 254 -8.07 25.19 -14.41
N PRO A 255 -8.04 24.61 -13.20
CA PRO A 255 -8.96 23.54 -12.82
C PRO A 255 -10.44 23.84 -13.04
N LYS A 256 -10.84 25.11 -12.86
CA LYS A 256 -12.21 25.56 -13.11
C LYS A 256 -12.59 25.59 -14.59
N ASP A 257 -11.63 25.90 -15.47
CA ASP A 257 -11.88 26.07 -16.90
C ASP A 257 -11.99 24.71 -17.60
N VAL A 258 -11.27 23.68 -17.12
CA VAL A 258 -11.32 22.31 -17.64
C VAL A 258 -12.30 21.39 -16.89
N ALA A 259 -12.97 21.89 -15.85
CA ALA A 259 -13.83 21.09 -14.98
C ALA A 259 -14.95 20.34 -15.72
N ALA A 260 -15.53 20.95 -16.76
CA ALA A 260 -16.61 20.36 -17.54
C ALA A 260 -16.20 19.12 -18.34
N TYR A 261 -14.90 18.96 -18.61
CA TYR A 261 -14.34 17.87 -19.40
C TYR A 261 -13.78 16.73 -18.56
N LEU A 262 -13.74 16.89 -17.23
CA LEU A 262 -13.13 15.94 -16.29
C LEU A 262 -14.18 15.26 -15.42
N SER A 263 -13.97 14.00 -15.10
CA SER A 263 -14.68 13.39 -13.98
C SER A 263 -14.30 14.10 -12.68
N ASP A 264 -15.16 14.00 -11.65
CA ASP A 264 -14.89 14.64 -10.35
C ASP A 264 -13.54 14.22 -9.74
N GLU A 265 -13.16 12.95 -9.92
CA GLU A 265 -11.87 12.45 -9.44
C GLU A 265 -10.69 13.00 -10.24
N GLN A 266 -10.79 13.04 -11.55
CA GLN A 266 -9.76 13.65 -12.41
C GLN A 266 -9.60 15.12 -12.10
N ARG A 267 -10.71 15.84 -11.92
CA ARG A 267 -10.72 17.26 -11.55
C ARG A 267 -10.00 17.49 -10.22
N LYS A 268 -10.32 16.73 -9.17
CA LYS A 268 -9.66 16.82 -7.85
C LYS A 268 -8.15 16.57 -7.94
N LEU A 269 -7.74 15.53 -8.67
CA LEU A 269 -6.31 15.22 -8.84
C LEU A 269 -5.59 16.30 -9.66
N TYR A 270 -6.21 16.78 -10.76
CA TYR A 270 -5.66 17.85 -11.59
C TYR A 270 -5.52 19.15 -10.79
N GLU A 271 -6.53 19.51 -10.02
CA GLU A 271 -6.50 20.69 -9.13
C GLU A 271 -5.36 20.60 -8.11
N LEU A 272 -5.13 19.42 -7.52
CA LEU A 272 -4.04 19.19 -6.60
C LEU A 272 -2.67 19.43 -7.28
N ILE A 273 -2.49 18.90 -8.50
CA ILE A 273 -1.25 19.04 -9.29
C ILE A 273 -1.05 20.51 -9.69
N TRP A 274 -2.09 21.16 -10.18
CA TRP A 274 -2.06 22.56 -10.63
C TRP A 274 -1.69 23.49 -9.46
N LYS A 275 -2.39 23.38 -8.34
CA LYS A 275 -2.12 24.19 -7.14
C LYS A 275 -0.69 24.03 -6.64
N ARG A 276 -0.16 22.82 -6.64
CA ARG A 276 1.23 22.55 -6.22
C ARG A 276 2.23 23.19 -7.17
N ALA A 277 2.01 23.07 -8.48
CA ALA A 277 2.87 23.65 -9.50
C ALA A 277 2.86 25.19 -9.46
N VAL A 278 1.71 25.83 -9.25
CA VAL A 278 1.61 27.28 -9.08
C VAL A 278 2.31 27.70 -7.78
N ALA A 279 1.98 27.07 -6.67
CA ALA A 279 2.53 27.40 -5.35
C ALA A 279 4.07 27.31 -5.31
N CYS A 280 4.66 26.35 -6.06
CA CYS A 280 6.12 26.18 -6.05
C CYS A 280 6.86 27.38 -6.67
N GLN A 281 6.23 28.22 -7.52
CA GLN A 281 6.81 29.43 -8.11
C GLN A 281 6.36 30.72 -7.42
N MET A 282 5.54 30.64 -6.35
CA MET A 282 5.09 31.80 -5.59
C MET A 282 6.10 32.26 -4.53
N GLN A 283 5.86 33.47 -4.02
CA GLN A 283 6.60 34.06 -2.91
C GLN A 283 6.48 33.17 -1.65
N HIS A 284 7.52 33.18 -0.83
CA HIS A 284 7.54 32.48 0.46
C HIS A 284 6.51 33.05 1.41
N ALA A 285 5.88 32.19 2.21
CA ALA A 285 5.06 32.66 3.30
C ALA A 285 5.93 33.23 4.43
N THR A 286 5.51 34.34 5.00
CA THR A 286 6.13 34.94 6.17
C THR A 286 5.25 34.71 7.39
N LEU A 287 5.81 34.01 8.37
CA LEU A 287 5.17 33.68 9.63
C LEU A 287 5.85 34.45 10.76
N ASN A 288 5.09 35.01 11.67
CA ASN A 288 5.63 35.58 12.90
C ASN A 288 5.23 34.72 14.09
N THR A 289 6.20 34.13 14.78
CA THR A 289 5.99 33.38 16.01
C THR A 289 6.32 34.27 17.19
N VAL A 290 5.33 34.52 18.03
CA VAL A 290 5.49 35.24 19.28
C VAL A 290 5.46 34.22 20.42
N SER A 291 6.47 34.26 21.28
CA SER A 291 6.53 33.47 22.51
C SER A 291 6.61 34.42 23.69
N VAL A 292 5.74 34.24 24.68
CA VAL A 292 5.64 35.03 25.86
C VAL A 292 5.93 34.15 27.09
N ASP A 293 6.95 34.53 27.86
CA ASP A 293 7.27 33.88 29.12
C ASP A 293 6.57 34.61 30.26
N LEU A 294 5.87 33.85 31.06
CA LEU A 294 5.04 34.33 32.18
C LEU A 294 5.62 33.78 33.48
N ALA A 295 6.19 34.66 34.31
CA ALA A 295 6.70 34.29 35.62
C ALA A 295 5.55 33.89 36.56
N CYS A 296 5.75 32.81 37.30
CA CYS A 296 4.87 32.29 38.34
C CYS A 296 5.66 32.16 39.63
N GLY A 297 5.57 33.17 40.48
CA GLY A 297 6.45 33.28 41.65
C GLY A 297 7.92 33.49 41.27
N PRO A 298 8.87 33.20 42.18
CA PRO A 298 10.28 33.54 41.98
C PRO A 298 11.06 32.58 41.06
N ASP A 299 10.59 31.31 40.93
CA ASP A 299 11.38 30.24 40.36
C ASP A 299 10.66 29.40 39.31
N SER A 300 9.42 29.69 39.00
CA SER A 300 8.61 28.94 38.04
C SER A 300 8.12 29.87 36.90
N ALA A 301 7.89 29.33 35.74
CA ALA A 301 7.43 30.08 34.57
C ALA A 301 6.58 29.23 33.62
N PHE A 302 5.65 29.88 32.97
CA PHE A 302 4.86 29.33 31.85
C PHE A 302 5.28 30.01 30.56
N ARG A 303 5.02 29.36 29.43
CA ARG A 303 5.20 29.92 28.08
C ARG A 303 3.92 29.77 27.26
N ALA A 304 3.48 30.87 26.70
CA ALA A 304 2.48 30.90 25.65
C ALA A 304 3.17 31.15 24.31
N SER A 305 2.80 30.42 23.29
CA SER A 305 3.28 30.65 21.92
C SER A 305 2.09 30.80 20.98
N GLY A 306 2.28 31.65 19.97
CA GLY A 306 1.31 31.83 18.90
C GLY A 306 2.02 32.18 17.61
N THR A 307 1.54 31.61 16.49
CA THR A 307 2.11 31.88 15.17
C THR A 307 1.06 32.50 14.29
N THR A 308 1.34 33.68 13.77
CA THR A 308 0.46 34.39 12.83
C THR A 308 1.08 34.46 11.44
N VAL A 309 0.23 34.36 10.43
CA VAL A 309 0.64 34.52 9.02
C VAL A 309 0.66 36.04 8.74
N VAL A 310 1.87 36.58 8.52
CA VAL A 310 2.08 37.98 8.17
C VAL A 310 1.84 38.19 6.65
N ASP A 311 2.45 37.32 5.85
CA ASP A 311 2.19 37.25 4.42
C ASP A 311 1.96 35.79 4.04
N PRO A 312 0.79 35.43 3.49
CA PRO A 312 0.48 34.06 3.14
C PRO A 312 1.37 33.50 2.02
N GLY A 313 1.87 34.35 1.12
CA GLY A 313 2.66 33.89 -0.02
C GLY A 313 2.00 32.71 -0.72
N PHE A 314 2.72 31.60 -0.90
CA PHE A 314 2.22 30.37 -1.52
C PHE A 314 1.07 29.67 -0.74
N LEU A 315 0.96 29.90 0.57
CA LEU A 315 -0.12 29.33 1.40
C LEU A 315 -1.52 29.79 0.95
N ALA A 316 -1.61 30.90 0.23
CA ALA A 316 -2.87 31.36 -0.37
C ALA A 316 -3.43 30.35 -1.42
N VAL A 317 -2.57 29.48 -1.97
CA VAL A 317 -2.93 28.52 -3.03
C VAL A 317 -2.85 27.09 -2.55
N TYR A 318 -1.80 26.77 -1.78
CA TYR A 318 -1.49 25.39 -1.45
C TYR A 318 -0.79 25.25 -0.09
N GLU A 319 -1.29 24.33 0.70
CA GLU A 319 -0.65 23.83 1.92
C GLU A 319 -0.49 22.32 1.84
N GLU A 320 0.62 21.78 2.34
CA GLU A 320 0.85 20.32 2.36
C GLU A 320 -0.04 19.60 3.37
N GLY A 321 -0.50 18.41 2.99
CA GLY A 321 -1.16 17.49 3.93
C GLY A 321 -0.15 16.83 4.86
N ARG A 322 -0.60 16.49 6.08
CA ARG A 322 0.25 15.87 7.10
C ARG A 322 -0.37 14.56 7.59
N ASP A 323 0.47 13.61 7.99
CA ASP A 323 0.02 12.32 8.52
C ASP A 323 -0.39 12.40 10.01
N GLN A 324 0.18 13.36 10.75
CA GLN A 324 -0.10 13.65 12.16
C GLN A 324 0.06 15.15 12.43
N LYS A 325 -0.67 15.67 13.39
CA LYS A 325 -0.46 17.02 13.95
C LYS A 325 0.70 16.94 14.95
N ASN A 326 1.65 17.85 14.85
CA ASN A 326 2.71 18.02 15.84
C ASN A 326 2.29 19.05 16.88
N ALA A 327 2.83 18.97 18.09
CA ALA A 327 2.52 19.91 19.18
C ALA A 327 2.82 21.38 18.84
N GLU A 328 3.76 21.64 17.90
CA GLU A 328 4.03 23.01 17.40
C GLU A 328 2.89 23.56 16.51
N GLU A 329 1.99 22.70 16.03
CA GLU A 329 0.89 23.08 15.14
C GLU A 329 -0.34 23.53 15.89
N ASP A 330 -0.48 23.18 17.15
CA ASP A 330 -1.53 23.73 18.02
C ASP A 330 -1.35 25.24 18.21
N ASP A 331 -0.13 25.76 17.96
CA ASP A 331 0.20 27.18 18.00
C ASP A 331 0.10 27.88 16.62
N GLU A 332 -0.02 27.11 15.48
CA GLU A 332 -0.26 27.69 14.15
C GLU A 332 -1.69 28.25 14.05
N GLY A 333 -1.79 29.54 13.78
CA GLY A 333 -3.07 30.27 13.74
C GLY A 333 -3.54 30.82 15.08
N ARG A 334 -2.89 30.46 16.19
CA ARG A 334 -3.17 31.04 17.50
C ARG A 334 -2.56 32.44 17.56
N LYS A 335 -3.40 33.43 17.74
CA LYS A 335 -2.96 34.81 17.97
C LYS A 335 -2.93 35.07 19.49
N LEU A 336 -1.80 35.52 19.98
CA LEU A 336 -1.72 36.01 21.37
C LEU A 336 -2.16 37.49 21.44
N PRO A 337 -2.75 37.92 22.56
CA PRO A 337 -3.01 39.34 22.79
C PRO A 337 -1.70 40.14 22.83
N ALA A 338 -1.78 41.44 22.61
CA ALA A 338 -0.64 42.31 22.77
C ALA A 338 -0.32 42.45 24.26
N MET A 339 0.91 42.15 24.64
CA MET A 339 1.36 42.20 26.05
C MET A 339 2.67 42.97 26.15
N THR A 340 2.96 43.48 27.33
CA THR A 340 4.20 44.22 27.65
C THR A 340 4.97 43.53 28.77
N ILE A 341 6.30 43.65 28.77
CA ILE A 341 7.13 43.10 29.86
C ILE A 341 6.75 43.79 31.18
N GLY A 342 6.55 43.01 32.22
CA GLY A 342 6.09 43.48 33.55
C GLY A 342 4.56 43.52 33.71
N GLU A 343 3.81 43.27 32.67
CA GLU A 343 2.35 43.22 32.72
C GLU A 343 1.86 42.02 33.54
N ALA A 344 0.86 42.28 34.37
CA ALA A 344 0.21 41.27 35.19
C ALA A 344 -1.00 40.69 34.45
N VAL A 345 -0.90 39.44 34.06
CA VAL A 345 -1.95 38.69 33.36
C VAL A 345 -2.81 37.97 34.40
N PRO A 346 -4.12 38.22 34.48
CA PRO A 346 -5.01 37.51 35.41
C PRO A 346 -5.04 36.01 35.08
N LEU A 347 -4.94 35.18 36.10
CA LEU A 347 -4.99 33.72 36.00
C LEU A 347 -6.40 33.26 36.41
N ARG A 348 -7.03 32.46 35.53
CA ARG A 348 -8.28 31.77 35.85
C ARG A 348 -8.03 30.53 36.67
N ASP A 349 -7.18 29.65 36.11
CA ASP A 349 -6.83 28.38 36.74
C ASP A 349 -5.49 27.85 36.25
N ILE A 350 -4.94 26.89 36.98
CA ILE A 350 -3.84 26.03 36.52
C ILE A 350 -4.35 24.60 36.53
N VAL A 351 -4.29 23.92 35.40
CA VAL A 351 -4.80 22.58 35.22
C VAL A 351 -3.61 21.62 35.06
N ALA A 352 -3.74 20.43 35.62
CA ALA A 352 -2.81 19.34 35.44
C ALA A 352 -3.53 18.24 34.67
N ASP A 353 -3.06 17.93 33.47
CA ASP A 353 -3.67 16.95 32.57
C ASP A 353 -2.82 15.68 32.45
N GLN A 354 -3.47 14.54 32.60
CA GLN A 354 -2.87 13.21 32.46
C GLN A 354 -2.73 12.83 31.02
N HIS A 355 -1.57 12.33 30.64
CA HIS A 355 -1.28 11.82 29.33
C HIS A 355 -0.55 10.48 29.42
N PHE A 356 -0.65 9.71 28.35
CA PHE A 356 0.14 8.50 28.15
C PHE A 356 0.85 8.62 26.82
N THR A 357 2.11 8.13 26.76
CA THR A 357 2.80 8.03 25.47
C THR A 357 2.05 7.07 24.56
N GLU A 358 2.00 7.38 23.27
CA GLU A 358 1.35 6.57 22.26
C GLU A 358 2.38 5.75 21.46
N PRO A 359 2.01 4.55 20.98
CA PRO A 359 2.88 3.78 20.09
C PRO A 359 3.06 4.51 18.75
N PRO A 360 4.13 4.20 18.00
CA PRO A 360 4.28 4.74 16.66
C PRO A 360 3.07 4.35 15.79
N PRO A 361 2.56 5.25 14.94
CA PRO A 361 1.37 4.95 14.15
C PRO A 361 1.66 3.90 13.08
N ARG A 362 0.67 3.06 12.78
CA ARG A 362 0.71 2.16 11.63
C ARG A 362 0.87 2.96 10.34
N TYR A 363 1.57 2.37 9.37
CA TYR A 363 1.69 2.97 8.06
C TYR A 363 0.34 3.16 7.38
N SER A 364 0.11 4.35 6.81
CA SER A 364 -0.87 4.60 5.77
C SER A 364 -0.24 4.34 4.39
N GLU A 365 -1.02 4.39 3.30
CA GLU A 365 -0.43 4.36 1.96
C GLU A 365 0.56 5.51 1.75
N ALA A 366 0.24 6.70 2.25
CA ALA A 366 1.12 7.87 2.16
C ALA A 366 2.43 7.68 2.92
N SER A 367 2.36 7.29 4.20
CA SER A 367 3.57 7.13 5.02
C SER A 367 4.40 5.91 4.61
N LEU A 368 3.80 4.86 4.05
CA LEU A 368 4.55 3.73 3.50
C LEU A 368 5.31 4.12 2.23
N VAL A 369 4.68 4.86 1.31
CA VAL A 369 5.36 5.37 0.10
C VAL A 369 6.51 6.29 0.49
N LYS A 370 6.31 7.17 1.48
CA LYS A 370 7.35 8.03 2.01
C LYS A 370 8.52 7.23 2.58
N ALA A 371 8.25 6.22 3.40
CA ALA A 371 9.29 5.36 3.97
C ALA A 371 10.06 4.58 2.89
N LEU A 372 9.36 4.00 1.89
CA LEU A 372 10.00 3.31 0.76
C LEU A 372 10.95 4.25 0.00
N GLU A 373 10.53 5.50 -0.25
CA GLU A 373 11.37 6.51 -0.90
C GLU A 373 12.59 6.88 -0.04
N GLU A 374 12.40 7.11 1.26
CA GLU A 374 13.48 7.46 2.20
C GLU A 374 14.52 6.36 2.34
N TYR A 375 14.10 5.09 2.33
CA TYR A 375 15.00 3.93 2.33
C TYR A 375 15.57 3.59 0.94
N GLY A 376 15.18 4.28 -0.14
CA GLY A 376 15.61 3.99 -1.50
C GLY A 376 15.05 2.69 -2.08
N ILE A 377 13.98 2.15 -1.50
CA ILE A 377 13.35 0.88 -1.87
C ILE A 377 12.25 1.12 -2.90
N GLY A 378 12.40 0.52 -4.08
CA GLY A 378 11.50 0.74 -5.20
C GLY A 378 11.79 2.04 -5.96
N ARG A 379 10.96 2.31 -6.97
CA ARG A 379 11.09 3.47 -7.88
C ARG A 379 9.68 3.97 -8.23
N PRO A 380 9.53 5.16 -8.83
CA PRO A 380 8.24 5.73 -9.21
C PRO A 380 7.27 4.78 -9.91
N SER A 381 7.78 3.82 -10.67
CA SER A 381 6.98 2.81 -11.37
C SER A 381 6.47 1.68 -10.48
N THR A 382 7.00 1.49 -9.27
CA THR A 382 6.77 0.29 -8.45
C THR A 382 5.98 0.53 -7.17
N TYR A 383 5.95 1.74 -6.59
CA TYR A 383 5.28 2.00 -5.30
C TYR A 383 3.83 1.51 -5.26
N ALA A 384 3.01 1.93 -6.21
CA ALA A 384 1.60 1.51 -6.25
C ALA A 384 1.43 0.00 -6.46
N SER A 385 2.30 -0.62 -7.28
CA SER A 385 2.23 -2.07 -7.53
C SER A 385 2.66 -2.91 -6.32
N ILE A 386 3.64 -2.44 -5.55
CA ILE A 386 4.06 -3.08 -4.29
C ILE A 386 2.88 -3.16 -3.33
N ILE A 387 2.25 -2.02 -3.05
CA ILE A 387 1.10 -1.93 -2.15
C ILE A 387 -0.05 -2.83 -2.63
N GLN A 388 -0.36 -2.78 -3.93
CA GLN A 388 -1.42 -3.59 -4.50
C GLN A 388 -1.13 -5.11 -4.39
N VAL A 389 0.13 -5.52 -4.53
CA VAL A 389 0.52 -6.92 -4.36
C VAL A 389 0.36 -7.36 -2.90
N LEU A 390 0.76 -6.54 -1.93
CA LEU A 390 0.59 -6.86 -0.50
C LEU A 390 -0.89 -7.05 -0.14
N LEU A 391 -1.78 -6.20 -0.65
CA LEU A 391 -3.23 -6.30 -0.46
C LEU A 391 -3.82 -7.52 -1.19
N ASN A 392 -3.48 -7.72 -2.47
CA ASN A 392 -4.01 -8.83 -3.28
C ASN A 392 -3.55 -10.21 -2.79
N ARG A 393 -2.42 -10.29 -2.11
CA ARG A 393 -1.91 -11.52 -1.47
C ARG A 393 -2.42 -11.71 -0.05
N GLU A 394 -3.24 -10.78 0.42
CA GLU A 394 -3.76 -10.79 1.79
C GLU A 394 -2.64 -10.84 2.85
N TYR A 395 -1.48 -10.24 2.54
CA TYR A 395 -0.39 -10.10 3.51
C TYR A 395 -0.70 -9.01 4.51
N VAL A 396 -1.42 -8.01 4.07
CA VAL A 396 -1.90 -6.90 4.86
C VAL A 396 -3.35 -6.60 4.55
N ILE A 397 -4.05 -6.03 5.50
CA ILE A 397 -5.37 -5.44 5.34
C ILE A 397 -5.30 -3.94 5.65
N LEU A 398 -6.26 -3.18 5.13
CA LEU A 398 -6.45 -1.79 5.53
C LEU A 398 -7.54 -1.73 6.61
N ASP A 399 -7.13 -1.29 7.79
CA ASP A 399 -8.02 -0.95 8.89
C ASP A 399 -7.93 0.56 9.12
N SER A 400 -9.06 1.27 8.97
CA SER A 400 -9.11 2.73 9.11
C SER A 400 -8.03 3.44 8.27
N ARG A 401 -7.79 2.97 7.04
CA ARG A 401 -6.74 3.42 6.09
C ARG A 401 -5.30 3.20 6.58
N ARG A 402 -5.07 2.34 7.55
CA ARG A 402 -3.76 1.95 8.06
C ARG A 402 -3.51 0.47 7.75
N PHE A 403 -2.27 0.14 7.36
CA PHE A 403 -1.89 -1.24 7.12
C PHE A 403 -1.75 -2.01 8.42
N LYS A 404 -2.42 -3.16 8.47
CA LYS A 404 -2.27 -4.15 9.52
C LYS A 404 -1.85 -5.48 8.91
N PRO A 405 -0.74 -6.10 9.35
CA PRO A 405 -0.32 -7.38 8.81
C PRO A 405 -1.28 -8.49 9.24
N THR A 406 -1.54 -9.42 8.32
CA THR A 406 -2.26 -10.66 8.61
C THR A 406 -1.33 -11.72 9.19
N ASP A 407 -1.88 -12.79 9.75
CA ASP A 407 -1.07 -13.94 10.20
C ASP A 407 -0.23 -14.54 9.06
N VAL A 408 -0.78 -14.56 7.83
CA VAL A 408 -0.05 -15.00 6.64
C VAL A 408 1.10 -14.04 6.31
N GLY A 409 0.84 -12.73 6.35
CA GLY A 409 1.86 -11.69 6.13
C GLY A 409 2.99 -11.78 7.14
N ARG A 410 2.66 -11.94 8.42
CA ARG A 410 3.66 -12.13 9.50
C ARG A 410 4.49 -13.39 9.29
N ALA A 411 3.86 -14.52 8.95
CA ALA A 411 4.56 -15.78 8.70
C ALA A 411 5.53 -15.67 7.51
N VAL A 412 5.11 -14.99 6.43
CA VAL A 412 5.97 -14.73 5.25
C VAL A 412 7.12 -13.80 5.62
N ALA A 413 6.86 -12.69 6.32
CA ALA A 413 7.91 -11.76 6.74
C ALA A 413 8.92 -12.45 7.65
N LYS A 414 8.46 -13.16 8.68
CA LYS A 414 9.32 -13.91 9.60
C LYS A 414 10.17 -14.96 8.89
N PHE A 415 9.55 -15.73 7.99
CA PHE A 415 10.27 -16.73 7.19
C PHE A 415 11.38 -16.08 6.35
N LEU A 416 11.07 -15.01 5.64
CA LEU A 416 12.03 -14.33 4.78
C LEU A 416 13.12 -13.63 5.58
N SER A 417 12.79 -12.98 6.69
CA SER A 417 13.76 -12.31 7.57
C SER A 417 14.68 -13.30 8.29
N GLY A 418 14.19 -14.50 8.62
CA GLY A 418 15.00 -15.55 9.28
C GLY A 418 15.90 -16.32 8.31
N HIS A 419 15.42 -16.64 7.10
CA HIS A 419 16.13 -17.53 6.18
C HIS A 419 16.74 -16.83 4.97
N PHE A 420 16.32 -15.60 4.66
CA PHE A 420 16.76 -14.80 3.52
C PHE A 420 17.06 -13.34 3.92
N THR A 421 17.59 -13.15 5.12
CA THR A 421 17.83 -11.85 5.77
C THR A 421 18.44 -10.82 4.82
N ARG A 422 19.52 -11.20 4.12
CA ARG A 422 20.21 -10.33 3.17
C ARG A 422 19.29 -9.80 2.06
N TYR A 423 18.36 -10.63 1.55
CA TYR A 423 17.52 -10.30 0.38
C TYR A 423 16.22 -9.57 0.74
N VAL A 424 15.99 -9.36 2.04
CA VAL A 424 14.93 -8.50 2.57
C VAL A 424 15.48 -7.35 3.42
N ASP A 425 16.79 -7.17 3.40
CA ASP A 425 17.49 -6.08 4.04
C ASP A 425 17.28 -4.77 3.26
N TYR A 426 17.07 -3.67 3.97
CA TYR A 426 16.75 -2.38 3.37
C TYR A 426 17.93 -1.79 2.61
N ASP A 427 19.13 -1.79 3.22
CA ASP A 427 20.33 -1.26 2.62
C ASP A 427 20.78 -2.08 1.41
N PHE A 428 20.66 -3.42 1.50
CA PHE A 428 20.95 -4.30 0.39
C PHE A 428 20.00 -4.05 -0.79
N THR A 429 18.71 -3.86 -0.50
CA THR A 429 17.70 -3.57 -1.53
C THR A 429 17.96 -2.21 -2.19
N ALA A 430 18.26 -1.18 -1.40
CA ALA A 430 18.61 0.14 -1.89
C ALA A 430 19.87 0.14 -2.77
N LYS A 431 20.94 -0.53 -2.32
CA LYS A 431 22.18 -0.69 -3.11
C LYS A 431 21.94 -1.38 -4.44
N LEU A 432 21.10 -2.41 -4.46
CA LEU A 432 20.77 -3.13 -5.69
C LEU A 432 19.96 -2.25 -6.65
N GLU A 433 19.09 -1.39 -6.14
CA GLU A 433 18.42 -0.37 -6.97
C GLU A 433 19.41 0.65 -7.54
N ASP A 434 20.39 1.07 -6.75
CA ASP A 434 21.44 2.01 -7.19
C ASP A 434 22.37 1.38 -8.24
N GLU A 435 22.75 0.09 -8.08
CA GLU A 435 23.52 -0.66 -9.06
C GLU A 435 22.71 -0.79 -10.40
N LEU A 436 21.39 -1.04 -10.33
CA LEU A 436 20.53 -1.06 -11.53
C LEU A 436 20.41 0.34 -12.19
N ASP A 437 20.44 1.40 -11.41
CA ASP A 437 20.45 2.77 -11.94
C ASP A 437 21.83 3.12 -12.54
N ALA A 438 22.94 2.59 -12.00
CA ALA A 438 24.26 2.71 -12.59
C ALA A 438 24.33 2.05 -14.00
N VAL A 439 23.65 0.92 -14.18
CA VAL A 439 23.48 0.31 -15.52
C VAL A 439 22.76 1.28 -16.46
N SER A 440 21.76 2.02 -15.99
CA SER A 440 21.01 2.96 -16.84
C SER A 440 21.83 4.15 -17.29
N ARG A 441 22.91 4.47 -16.57
CA ARG A 441 23.88 5.53 -16.90
C ARG A 441 25.09 5.00 -17.70
N GLY A 442 25.14 3.69 -17.99
CA GLY A 442 26.26 3.06 -18.67
C GLY A 442 27.54 2.93 -17.82
N GLU A 443 27.41 3.05 -16.49
CA GLU A 443 28.53 2.97 -15.54
C GLU A 443 28.85 1.51 -15.15
N GLU A 444 27.90 0.60 -15.32
CA GLU A 444 28.01 -0.82 -14.95
C GLU A 444 27.33 -1.73 -15.97
N ASP A 445 27.92 -2.93 -16.21
CA ASP A 445 27.36 -3.95 -17.08
C ASP A 445 26.34 -4.81 -16.32
N TRP A 446 25.16 -5.00 -16.91
CA TRP A 446 24.04 -5.68 -16.27
C TRP A 446 24.23 -7.19 -16.09
N VAL A 447 24.97 -7.86 -16.98
CA VAL A 447 25.18 -9.33 -16.91
C VAL A 447 26.05 -9.73 -15.72
N PRO A 448 27.25 -9.11 -15.52
CA PRO A 448 28.04 -9.35 -14.32
C PRO A 448 27.31 -9.01 -13.02
N LEU A 449 26.52 -7.94 -13.00
CA LEU A 449 25.69 -7.56 -11.86
C LEU A 449 24.70 -8.69 -11.49
N LEU A 450 23.99 -9.22 -12.48
CA LEU A 450 23.06 -10.33 -12.25
C LEU A 450 23.78 -11.61 -11.81
N GLU A 451 24.95 -11.90 -12.35
CA GLU A 451 25.74 -13.08 -11.98
C GLU A 451 26.22 -13.00 -10.53
N LYS A 452 26.72 -11.82 -10.09
CA LYS A 452 27.13 -11.52 -8.70
C LYS A 452 25.97 -11.73 -7.73
N PHE A 453 24.76 -11.34 -8.12
CA PHE A 453 23.55 -11.55 -7.33
C PHE A 453 23.11 -13.01 -7.33
N TRP A 454 23.05 -13.65 -8.51
CA TRP A 454 22.41 -14.95 -8.72
C TRP A 454 23.09 -16.10 -8.01
N LYS A 455 24.42 -16.20 -8.11
CA LYS A 455 25.17 -17.34 -7.56
C LYS A 455 24.90 -17.57 -6.06
N PRO A 456 25.11 -16.57 -5.18
CA PRO A 456 24.85 -16.75 -3.75
C PRO A 456 23.34 -16.89 -3.43
N PHE A 457 22.47 -16.20 -4.18
CA PHE A 457 21.04 -16.30 -3.99
C PHE A 457 20.51 -17.69 -4.28
N LYS A 458 20.91 -18.28 -5.43
CA LYS A 458 20.47 -19.62 -5.82
C LYS A 458 20.97 -20.69 -4.86
N ALA A 459 22.21 -20.61 -4.43
CA ALA A 459 22.77 -21.53 -3.44
C ALA A 459 21.97 -21.51 -2.15
N GLN A 460 21.62 -20.32 -1.63
CA GLN A 460 20.81 -20.19 -0.42
C GLN A 460 19.38 -20.71 -0.62
N VAL A 461 18.76 -20.45 -1.78
CA VAL A 461 17.42 -20.98 -2.10
C VAL A 461 17.43 -22.50 -2.08
N ASP A 462 18.44 -23.14 -2.68
CA ASP A 462 18.54 -24.59 -2.72
C ASP A 462 18.77 -25.18 -1.31
N GLU A 463 19.70 -24.60 -0.55
CA GLU A 463 19.95 -24.98 0.85
C GLU A 463 18.66 -24.90 1.70
N LYS A 464 17.96 -23.77 1.66
CA LYS A 464 16.75 -23.57 2.49
C LYS A 464 15.56 -24.41 2.01
N ASN A 465 15.52 -24.80 0.75
CA ASN A 465 14.54 -25.79 0.29
C ASN A 465 14.72 -27.16 0.92
N GLU A 466 15.95 -27.56 1.24
CA GLU A 466 16.27 -28.86 1.83
C GLU A 466 16.21 -28.82 3.36
N THR A 467 16.80 -27.80 3.96
CA THR A 467 17.06 -27.76 5.41
C THR A 467 15.89 -27.25 6.27
N VAL A 468 15.06 -26.32 5.77
CA VAL A 468 14.00 -25.71 6.60
C VAL A 468 12.79 -26.63 6.69
N ASP A 469 12.30 -26.87 7.92
CA ASP A 469 11.08 -27.64 8.11
C ASP A 469 9.81 -26.76 8.01
N ARG A 470 8.69 -27.37 7.60
CA ARG A 470 7.42 -26.64 7.48
C ARG A 470 6.87 -26.19 8.84
N SER A 471 7.12 -26.93 9.89
CA SER A 471 6.72 -26.59 11.26
C SER A 471 7.37 -25.29 11.73
N GLU A 472 8.66 -25.11 11.44
CA GLU A 472 9.43 -23.90 11.71
C GLU A 472 8.90 -22.69 10.93
N ALA A 473 8.59 -22.90 9.64
CA ALA A 473 8.12 -21.84 8.76
C ALA A 473 6.69 -21.33 9.08
N THR A 474 5.84 -22.16 9.70
CA THR A 474 4.44 -21.80 9.99
C THR A 474 4.22 -21.27 11.42
N GLY A 475 5.24 -21.26 12.25
CA GLY A 475 5.24 -20.61 13.56
C GLY A 475 4.13 -21.09 14.49
N ALA A 476 4.16 -22.36 14.91
CA ALA A 476 3.23 -22.85 15.92
C ALA A 476 3.43 -22.11 17.25
N ARG A 477 2.35 -21.63 17.87
CA ARG A 477 2.33 -21.04 19.21
C ARG A 477 1.52 -21.92 20.14
N GLU A 478 2.15 -22.39 21.22
CA GLU A 478 1.43 -23.08 22.28
C GLU A 478 0.66 -22.08 23.14
N LEU A 479 -0.59 -22.41 23.45
CA LEU A 479 -1.47 -21.60 24.27
C LEU A 479 -1.60 -22.15 25.71
N GLY A 480 -1.31 -23.41 25.90
CA GLY A 480 -1.46 -24.14 27.14
C GLY A 480 -2.09 -25.53 26.94
N THR A 481 -2.76 -26.05 27.94
CA THR A 481 -3.41 -27.37 27.91
C THR A 481 -4.95 -27.24 28.00
N ASP A 482 -5.65 -28.10 27.28
CA ASP A 482 -7.10 -28.22 27.41
C ASP A 482 -7.50 -28.79 28.78
N PRO A 483 -8.26 -28.06 29.60
CA PRO A 483 -8.63 -28.55 30.96
C PRO A 483 -9.45 -29.83 30.94
N LYS A 484 -10.11 -30.15 29.82
CA LYS A 484 -10.97 -31.36 29.72
C LYS A 484 -10.19 -32.63 29.36
N THR A 485 -9.16 -32.49 28.53
CA THR A 485 -8.44 -33.64 27.99
C THR A 485 -6.98 -33.73 28.45
N GLY A 486 -6.46 -32.67 29.06
CA GLY A 486 -5.03 -32.57 29.43
C GLY A 486 -4.08 -32.45 28.24
N LYS A 487 -4.62 -32.34 26.98
CA LYS A 487 -3.83 -32.29 25.75
C LYS A 487 -3.36 -30.88 25.45
N PRO A 488 -2.18 -30.71 24.81
CA PRO A 488 -1.69 -29.37 24.43
C PRO A 488 -2.60 -28.72 23.41
N VAL A 489 -2.80 -27.39 23.57
CA VAL A 489 -3.52 -26.53 22.66
C VAL A 489 -2.53 -25.59 21.98
N GLN A 490 -2.51 -25.59 20.66
CA GLN A 490 -1.63 -24.74 19.87
C GLN A 490 -2.37 -24.09 18.71
N VAL A 491 -1.89 -22.92 18.27
CA VAL A 491 -2.34 -22.28 17.05
C VAL A 491 -1.23 -22.28 16.04
N ARG A 492 -1.59 -22.47 14.76
CA ARG A 492 -0.63 -22.52 13.66
C ARG A 492 -1.28 -22.17 12.33
N LEU A 493 -0.45 -21.76 11.36
CA LEU A 493 -0.91 -21.49 10.01
C LEU A 493 -1.09 -22.80 9.23
N GLY A 494 -2.28 -23.01 8.69
CA GLY A 494 -2.63 -24.18 7.87
C GLY A 494 -2.81 -23.84 6.40
N ARG A 495 -3.19 -24.87 5.61
CA ARG A 495 -3.44 -24.70 4.17
C ARG A 495 -4.62 -23.76 3.87
N TYR A 496 -5.55 -23.64 4.79
CA TYR A 496 -6.81 -22.88 4.63
C TYR A 496 -6.88 -21.67 5.57
N GLY A 497 -5.74 -21.23 6.12
CA GLY A 497 -5.66 -20.14 7.07
C GLY A 497 -5.23 -20.61 8.47
N PRO A 498 -5.22 -19.69 9.44
CA PRO A 498 -4.86 -20.00 10.81
C PRO A 498 -5.91 -20.87 11.49
N PHE A 499 -5.46 -21.81 12.31
CA PHE A 499 -6.32 -22.74 13.06
C PHE A 499 -5.75 -23.07 14.43
N ALA A 500 -6.65 -23.39 15.35
CA ALA A 500 -6.31 -23.99 16.65
C ALA A 500 -6.33 -25.52 16.54
N GLN A 501 -5.45 -26.18 17.28
CA GLN A 501 -5.31 -27.61 17.35
C GLN A 501 -5.27 -28.06 18.80
N ILE A 502 -6.04 -29.08 19.16
CA ILE A 502 -5.96 -29.78 20.45
C ILE A 502 -5.33 -31.14 20.20
N GLY A 503 -4.26 -31.45 20.93
CA GLY A 503 -3.50 -32.68 20.80
C GLY A 503 -2.43 -32.65 19.71
N THR A 504 -1.62 -33.69 19.65
CA THR A 504 -0.52 -33.86 18.70
C THR A 504 -0.77 -35.04 17.76
N LYS A 505 0.14 -35.28 16.83
CA LYS A 505 0.09 -36.48 15.97
C LYS A 505 0.48 -37.76 16.70
N ASP A 506 1.17 -37.60 17.82
CA ASP A 506 1.72 -38.69 18.62
C ASP A 506 0.74 -39.15 19.68
N ASP A 507 -0.42 -38.46 19.82
CA ASP A 507 -1.50 -38.88 20.72
C ASP A 507 -2.28 -40.05 20.12
N GLU A 508 -2.81 -40.93 20.97
CA GLU A 508 -3.66 -42.09 20.59
C GLU A 508 -4.90 -41.62 19.81
N ASP A 509 -5.49 -40.49 20.22
CA ASP A 509 -6.63 -39.86 19.52
C ASP A 509 -6.14 -38.88 18.46
N LYS A 510 -6.86 -38.82 17.33
CA LYS A 510 -6.60 -37.85 16.28
C LYS A 510 -6.76 -36.43 16.81
N PRO A 511 -5.81 -35.51 16.50
CA PRO A 511 -5.92 -34.13 16.90
C PRO A 511 -7.21 -33.49 16.36
N LYS A 512 -7.82 -32.62 17.17
CA LYS A 512 -8.95 -31.80 16.77
C LYS A 512 -8.47 -30.48 16.18
N PHE A 513 -9.19 -29.95 15.19
CA PHE A 513 -8.84 -28.73 14.49
C PHE A 513 -10.04 -27.79 14.40
N ALA A 514 -9.81 -26.50 14.66
CA ALA A 514 -10.81 -25.46 14.50
C ALA A 514 -10.18 -24.22 13.87
N SER A 515 -10.78 -23.69 12.79
CA SER A 515 -10.30 -22.44 12.15
C SER A 515 -10.54 -21.24 13.07
N LEU A 516 -9.62 -20.28 13.07
CA LEU A 516 -9.81 -19.02 13.77
C LEU A 516 -10.97 -18.24 13.12
N ARG A 517 -11.66 -17.41 13.91
CA ARG A 517 -12.73 -16.54 13.45
C ARG A 517 -12.15 -15.34 12.70
N PRO A 518 -12.91 -14.71 11.78
CA PRO A 518 -12.54 -13.41 11.25
C PRO A 518 -12.26 -12.41 12.36
N GLY A 519 -11.12 -11.72 12.27
CA GLY A 519 -10.67 -10.76 13.30
C GLY A 519 -9.83 -11.35 14.44
N GLN A 520 -9.78 -12.68 14.61
CA GLN A 520 -8.82 -13.32 15.51
C GLN A 520 -7.47 -13.53 14.81
N SER A 521 -6.38 -13.39 15.56
CA SER A 521 -5.02 -13.62 15.08
C SER A 521 -4.32 -14.70 15.92
N MET A 522 -3.47 -15.50 15.28
CA MET A 522 -2.61 -16.48 15.95
C MET A 522 -1.75 -15.84 17.05
N HIS A 523 -1.41 -14.55 16.91
CA HIS A 523 -0.51 -13.85 17.81
C HIS A 523 -1.19 -13.38 19.10
N THR A 524 -2.48 -13.05 19.03
CA THR A 524 -3.21 -12.44 20.15
C THR A 524 -4.23 -13.38 20.81
N ILE A 525 -4.67 -14.44 20.12
CA ILE A 525 -5.67 -15.37 20.66
C ILE A 525 -5.23 -15.99 21.96
N THR A 526 -6.10 -15.99 22.95
CA THR A 526 -5.92 -16.64 24.27
C THR A 526 -6.32 -18.11 24.24
N LEU A 527 -5.90 -18.87 25.26
CA LEU A 527 -6.31 -20.27 25.43
C LEU A 527 -7.84 -20.41 25.54
N ALA A 528 -8.48 -19.51 26.30
CA ALA A 528 -9.94 -19.51 26.47
C ALA A 528 -10.67 -19.30 25.14
N GLU A 529 -10.26 -18.31 24.36
CA GLU A 529 -10.83 -18.03 23.03
C GLU A 529 -10.57 -19.19 22.05
N ALA A 530 -9.40 -19.81 22.09
CA ALA A 530 -9.09 -20.97 21.24
C ALA A 530 -9.98 -22.18 21.59
N LEU A 531 -10.23 -22.44 22.88
CA LEU A 531 -11.13 -23.52 23.30
C LEU A 531 -12.58 -23.28 22.89
N GLU A 532 -13.02 -22.02 22.84
CA GLU A 532 -14.35 -21.66 22.32
C GLU A 532 -14.57 -22.12 20.86
N LEU A 533 -13.50 -22.13 20.05
CA LEU A 533 -13.59 -22.55 18.64
C LEU A 533 -14.03 -24.03 18.51
N PHE A 534 -13.72 -24.86 19.47
CA PHE A 534 -14.05 -26.28 19.46
C PHE A 534 -15.46 -26.61 19.93
N LYS A 535 -16.28 -25.59 20.29
CA LYS A 535 -17.71 -25.77 20.52
C LYS A 535 -18.48 -26.14 19.25
N LEU A 536 -17.91 -25.91 18.07
CA LEU A 536 -18.47 -26.33 16.80
C LEU A 536 -17.89 -27.67 16.33
N PRO A 537 -18.69 -28.55 15.68
CA PRO A 537 -20.12 -28.38 15.34
C PRO A 537 -21.03 -28.50 16.58
N ARG A 538 -22.09 -27.70 16.65
CA ARG A 538 -23.06 -27.63 17.73
C ARG A 538 -24.39 -28.21 17.25
N ASN A 539 -25.00 -29.13 18.01
CA ASN A 539 -26.35 -29.58 17.78
C ASN A 539 -27.33 -28.54 18.34
N LEU A 540 -28.27 -28.07 17.53
CA LEU A 540 -29.26 -27.06 17.89
C LEU A 540 -30.56 -27.66 18.37
N GLY A 541 -30.76 -28.97 18.13
CA GLY A 541 -31.98 -29.69 18.42
C GLY A 541 -32.52 -30.45 17.20
N LYS A 542 -33.74 -30.95 17.30
CA LYS A 542 -34.38 -31.73 16.25
C LYS A 542 -35.34 -30.88 15.46
N ALA A 543 -35.43 -31.13 14.17
CA ALA A 543 -36.50 -30.61 13.31
C ALA A 543 -37.81 -31.37 13.48
N ASP A 544 -38.86 -30.90 12.83
CA ASP A 544 -40.21 -31.51 12.89
C ASP A 544 -40.25 -32.96 12.39
N ASP A 545 -39.29 -33.36 11.56
CA ASP A 545 -39.10 -34.72 11.04
C ASP A 545 -38.28 -35.66 11.95
N GLY A 546 -37.80 -35.12 13.08
CA GLY A 546 -37.01 -35.86 14.07
C GLY A 546 -35.52 -35.93 13.78
N GLU A 547 -35.04 -35.38 12.64
CA GLU A 547 -33.59 -35.30 12.34
C GLU A 547 -32.93 -34.14 13.08
N ASP A 548 -31.64 -34.34 13.40
CA ASP A 548 -30.85 -33.35 14.11
C ASP A 548 -30.45 -32.18 13.19
N ILE A 549 -30.60 -30.96 13.69
CA ILE A 549 -30.07 -29.74 13.05
C ILE A 549 -28.74 -29.40 13.71
N THR A 550 -27.66 -29.37 12.93
CA THR A 550 -26.32 -29.01 13.40
C THR A 550 -25.80 -27.77 12.71
N VAL A 551 -25.11 -26.93 13.47
CA VAL A 551 -24.38 -25.76 12.92
C VAL A 551 -22.88 -26.01 12.98
N GLY A 552 -22.18 -25.61 11.95
CA GLY A 552 -20.73 -25.77 11.88
C GLY A 552 -20.09 -24.79 10.89
N VAL A 553 -18.78 -24.84 10.80
CA VAL A 553 -17.98 -24.07 9.83
C VAL A 553 -17.34 -25.04 8.84
N GLY A 554 -17.59 -24.85 7.56
CA GLY A 554 -17.06 -25.69 6.49
C GLY A 554 -16.20 -24.91 5.50
N ARG A 555 -15.78 -25.60 4.43
CA ARG A 555 -14.92 -25.02 3.38
C ARG A 555 -15.50 -23.76 2.72
N PHE A 556 -16.81 -23.63 2.70
CA PHE A 556 -17.54 -22.52 2.07
C PHE A 556 -18.10 -21.52 3.10
N GLY A 557 -17.65 -21.58 4.34
CA GLY A 557 -18.10 -20.73 5.45
C GLY A 557 -19.04 -21.44 6.43
N PRO A 558 -19.65 -20.68 7.35
CA PRO A 558 -20.61 -21.20 8.32
C PRO A 558 -21.87 -21.74 7.65
N PHE A 559 -22.37 -22.85 8.17
CA PHE A 559 -23.56 -23.51 7.63
C PHE A 559 -24.41 -24.15 8.75
N VAL A 560 -25.70 -24.29 8.51
CA VAL A 560 -26.58 -25.23 9.20
C VAL A 560 -26.80 -26.44 8.33
N LYS A 561 -26.82 -27.63 8.94
CA LYS A 561 -27.01 -28.90 8.28
C LYS A 561 -28.25 -29.55 8.85
N HIS A 562 -29.10 -30.07 7.96
CA HIS A 562 -30.26 -30.92 8.26
C HIS A 562 -30.26 -32.05 7.24
N GLY A 563 -30.09 -33.27 7.69
CA GLY A 563 -29.93 -34.46 6.83
C GLY A 563 -28.78 -34.27 5.82
N SER A 564 -29.10 -34.28 4.53
CA SER A 564 -28.19 -34.02 3.43
C SER A 564 -28.12 -32.54 2.99
N THR A 565 -29.00 -31.70 3.53
CA THR A 565 -29.12 -30.28 3.15
C THR A 565 -28.17 -29.41 3.98
N TYR A 566 -27.39 -28.57 3.28
CA TYR A 566 -26.50 -27.56 3.88
C TYR A 566 -26.99 -26.17 3.47
N ALA A 567 -27.38 -25.34 4.42
CA ALA A 567 -27.73 -23.95 4.20
C ALA A 567 -26.66 -23.03 4.79
N SER A 568 -26.10 -22.11 3.99
CA SER A 568 -25.12 -21.13 4.47
C SER A 568 -25.79 -20.11 5.38
N LEU A 569 -25.10 -19.71 6.44
CA LEU A 569 -25.53 -18.60 7.29
C LEU A 569 -25.51 -17.29 6.50
N GLN A 570 -26.41 -16.37 6.84
CA GLN A 570 -26.48 -15.05 6.23
C GLN A 570 -25.54 -14.05 6.95
N PRO A 571 -25.16 -12.94 6.31
CA PRO A 571 -24.47 -11.87 7.00
C PRO A 571 -25.24 -11.40 8.24
N GLY A 572 -24.60 -11.46 9.40
CA GLY A 572 -25.22 -11.17 10.70
C GLY A 572 -25.58 -12.40 11.55
N ASP A 573 -25.63 -13.61 10.96
CA ASP A 573 -25.79 -14.85 11.73
C ASP A 573 -24.42 -15.34 12.23
N ASP A 574 -24.31 -15.61 13.54
CA ASP A 574 -23.10 -16.19 14.15
C ASP A 574 -23.34 -17.69 14.45
N PRO A 575 -22.47 -18.61 13.95
CA PRO A 575 -22.63 -20.04 14.19
C PRO A 575 -22.52 -20.45 15.67
N TYR A 576 -21.98 -19.61 16.53
CA TYR A 576 -21.84 -19.87 17.95
C TYR A 576 -23.08 -19.47 18.76
N THR A 577 -23.90 -18.56 18.26
CA THR A 577 -25.08 -18.01 18.96
C THR A 577 -26.41 -18.33 18.27
N ILE A 578 -26.39 -18.73 17.00
CA ILE A 578 -27.63 -19.05 16.25
C ILE A 578 -28.46 -20.09 16.98
N GLU A 579 -29.78 -19.86 16.99
CA GLU A 579 -30.78 -20.72 17.63
C GLU A 579 -31.53 -21.56 16.60
N LEU A 580 -32.20 -22.61 17.10
CA LEU A 580 -32.97 -23.58 16.28
C LEU A 580 -34.00 -22.93 15.35
N PRO A 581 -34.86 -21.97 15.78
CA PRO A 581 -35.84 -21.35 14.88
C PRO A 581 -35.23 -20.71 13.65
N ARG A 582 -34.11 -19.97 13.85
CA ARG A 582 -33.40 -19.32 12.76
C ARG A 582 -32.74 -20.32 11.82
N ALA A 583 -32.21 -21.41 12.36
CA ALA A 583 -31.62 -22.49 11.57
C ALA A 583 -32.67 -23.16 10.67
N ILE A 584 -33.86 -23.43 11.19
CA ILE A 584 -34.98 -23.97 10.41
C ILE A 584 -35.39 -23.01 9.29
N GLU A 585 -35.48 -21.71 9.56
CA GLU A 585 -35.77 -20.69 8.55
C GLU A 585 -34.78 -20.73 7.39
N LEU A 586 -33.48 -20.81 7.68
CA LEU A 586 -32.42 -20.88 6.66
C LEU A 586 -32.53 -22.16 5.81
N ILE A 587 -32.87 -23.27 6.43
CA ILE A 587 -33.06 -24.55 5.73
C ILE A 587 -34.27 -24.48 4.83
N ARG A 588 -35.42 -23.94 5.31
CA ARG A 588 -36.65 -23.73 4.52
C ARG A 588 -36.37 -22.80 3.33
N ALA A 589 -35.74 -21.65 3.55
CA ALA A 589 -35.38 -20.74 2.49
C ALA A 589 -34.50 -21.40 1.42
N LYS A 590 -33.57 -22.29 1.84
CA LYS A 590 -32.74 -23.06 0.92
C LYS A 590 -33.55 -24.09 0.12
N ALA A 591 -34.50 -24.76 0.74
CA ALA A 591 -35.38 -25.71 0.08
C ALA A 591 -36.29 -25.00 -0.92
N GLU A 592 -36.89 -23.88 -0.55
CA GLU A 592 -37.71 -23.04 -1.43
C GLU A 592 -36.90 -22.50 -2.63
N ALA A 593 -35.68 -22.02 -2.38
CA ALA A 593 -34.78 -21.56 -3.45
C ALA A 593 -34.39 -22.70 -4.40
N ALA A 594 -34.28 -23.94 -3.90
CA ALA A 594 -34.04 -25.13 -4.71
C ALA A 594 -35.25 -25.51 -5.55
N ALA A 595 -36.46 -25.46 -4.96
CA ALA A 595 -37.73 -25.69 -5.65
C ALA A 595 -38.01 -24.63 -6.74
N ASN A 596 -37.76 -23.36 -6.43
CA ASN A 596 -37.94 -22.23 -7.36
C ASN A 596 -36.81 -22.13 -8.43
N ARG A 597 -35.81 -22.99 -8.35
CA ARG A 597 -34.73 -23.02 -9.35
C ARG A 597 -35.20 -23.63 -10.67
N ILE A 598 -36.11 -24.61 -10.63
CA ILE A 598 -36.63 -25.26 -11.82
C ILE A 598 -37.90 -24.51 -12.24
N ILE A 599 -37.85 -23.82 -13.37
CA ILE A 599 -39.02 -23.14 -13.96
C ILE A 599 -39.84 -24.14 -14.76
N GLN A 600 -39.19 -24.98 -15.58
CA GLN A 600 -39.75 -26.07 -16.35
C GLN A 600 -38.79 -27.25 -16.44
N ASP A 601 -39.32 -28.48 -16.38
CA ASP A 601 -38.58 -29.71 -16.60
C ASP A 601 -39.27 -30.53 -17.69
N PHE A 602 -38.59 -30.78 -18.78
CA PHE A 602 -39.18 -31.52 -19.92
C PHE A 602 -38.90 -33.03 -19.86
N GLY A 603 -38.27 -33.52 -18.79
CA GLY A 603 -38.08 -34.96 -18.54
C GLY A 603 -36.93 -35.62 -19.33
N ASN A 604 -36.40 -34.97 -20.36
CA ASN A 604 -35.35 -35.51 -21.23
C ASN A 604 -33.96 -34.89 -20.94
N GLY A 605 -33.73 -34.43 -19.69
CA GLY A 605 -32.53 -33.72 -19.30
C GLY A 605 -32.49 -32.23 -19.71
N VAL A 606 -33.50 -31.77 -20.45
CA VAL A 606 -33.68 -30.36 -20.81
C VAL A 606 -34.52 -29.66 -19.77
N GLN A 607 -33.98 -28.65 -19.13
CA GLN A 607 -34.59 -27.88 -18.08
C GLN A 607 -34.47 -26.38 -18.33
N VAL A 608 -35.51 -25.63 -17.93
CA VAL A 608 -35.46 -24.17 -17.80
C VAL A 608 -35.23 -23.85 -16.33
N LEU A 609 -34.09 -23.24 -16.03
CA LEU A 609 -33.63 -22.96 -14.68
C LEU A 609 -33.52 -21.47 -14.41
N ASN A 610 -33.81 -21.08 -13.18
CA ASN A 610 -33.55 -19.72 -12.68
C ASN A 610 -32.11 -19.63 -12.25
N GLY A 611 -31.28 -18.78 -12.90
CA GLY A 611 -29.88 -18.61 -12.63
C GLY A 611 -29.55 -17.24 -12.05
N ARG A 612 -28.32 -17.08 -11.54
CA ARG A 612 -27.80 -15.81 -10.96
C ARG A 612 -27.93 -14.60 -11.91
N TYR A 613 -27.94 -14.85 -13.21
CA TYR A 613 -27.98 -13.80 -14.25
C TYR A 613 -29.32 -13.84 -15.04
N GLY A 614 -30.34 -14.44 -14.46
CA GLY A 614 -31.65 -14.63 -15.06
C GLY A 614 -31.92 -16.06 -15.54
N PRO A 615 -33.12 -16.34 -16.04
CA PRO A 615 -33.55 -17.66 -16.53
C PRO A 615 -32.69 -18.13 -17.71
N TYR A 616 -32.40 -19.43 -17.75
CA TYR A 616 -31.61 -20.06 -18.81
C TYR A 616 -32.05 -21.50 -19.04
N ILE A 617 -31.79 -22.04 -20.24
CA ILE A 617 -32.08 -23.43 -20.62
C ILE A 617 -30.80 -24.24 -20.45
N THR A 618 -30.89 -25.46 -19.96
CA THR A 618 -29.78 -26.41 -19.86
C THR A 618 -30.22 -27.84 -20.23
N ASP A 619 -29.27 -28.60 -20.81
CA ASP A 619 -29.37 -30.05 -21.00
C ASP A 619 -28.38 -30.83 -20.11
N GLY A 620 -27.76 -30.12 -19.13
CA GLY A 620 -26.73 -30.66 -18.28
C GLY A 620 -25.30 -30.44 -18.82
N ASP A 621 -25.13 -30.46 -20.14
CA ASP A 621 -23.81 -30.22 -20.81
C ASP A 621 -23.68 -28.78 -21.35
N LYS A 622 -24.77 -28.19 -21.84
CA LYS A 622 -24.79 -26.84 -22.43
C LYS A 622 -25.78 -25.94 -21.70
N ASN A 623 -25.59 -24.66 -21.83
CA ASN A 623 -26.52 -23.64 -21.34
C ASN A 623 -26.83 -22.66 -22.48
N ALA A 624 -28.12 -22.38 -22.71
CA ALA A 624 -28.59 -21.38 -23.64
C ALA A 624 -29.28 -20.23 -22.93
N ARG A 625 -29.15 -19.02 -23.44
CA ARG A 625 -29.93 -17.85 -22.97
C ARG A 625 -31.31 -17.86 -23.59
N ILE A 626 -32.31 -17.49 -22.80
CA ILE A 626 -33.67 -17.27 -23.29
C ILE A 626 -33.68 -15.86 -23.93
N PRO A 627 -34.23 -15.72 -25.16
CA PRO A 627 -34.48 -14.42 -25.77
C PRO A 627 -35.41 -13.56 -24.92
N LYS A 628 -35.21 -12.25 -24.93
CA LYS A 628 -35.98 -11.30 -24.08
C LYS A 628 -37.45 -11.21 -24.40
N ASP A 629 -37.85 -11.64 -25.58
CA ASP A 629 -39.19 -11.64 -26.15
C ASP A 629 -39.96 -12.93 -25.82
N LYS A 630 -39.36 -13.87 -25.08
CA LYS A 630 -39.97 -15.14 -24.69
C LYS A 630 -40.07 -15.28 -23.18
N GLU A 631 -41.26 -15.68 -22.72
CA GLU A 631 -41.49 -15.99 -21.32
C GLU A 631 -40.93 -17.38 -20.96
N PRO A 632 -40.09 -17.45 -19.88
CA PRO A 632 -39.43 -18.71 -19.49
C PRO A 632 -40.40 -19.89 -19.18
N LYS A 633 -41.62 -19.58 -18.82
CA LYS A 633 -42.67 -20.58 -18.50
C LYS A 633 -43.43 -21.12 -19.71
N GLU A 634 -43.33 -20.44 -20.85
CA GLU A 634 -44.10 -20.75 -22.06
C GLU A 634 -43.27 -21.45 -23.14
N LEU A 635 -41.97 -21.68 -22.86
CA LEU A 635 -41.06 -22.33 -23.80
C LEU A 635 -41.43 -23.79 -24.02
N THR A 636 -41.48 -24.21 -25.30
CA THR A 636 -41.65 -25.61 -25.67
C THR A 636 -40.34 -26.38 -25.70
N LEU A 637 -40.39 -27.71 -25.63
CA LEU A 637 -39.22 -28.56 -25.72
C LEU A 637 -38.46 -28.36 -27.04
N GLU A 638 -39.17 -28.16 -28.16
CA GLU A 638 -38.59 -27.93 -29.48
C GLU A 638 -37.79 -26.61 -29.51
N GLU A 639 -38.36 -25.56 -28.95
CA GLU A 639 -37.66 -24.26 -28.83
C GLU A 639 -36.42 -24.34 -27.93
N CYS A 640 -36.54 -25.06 -26.80
CA CYS A 640 -35.39 -25.25 -25.88
C CYS A 640 -34.26 -26.02 -26.57
N THR A 641 -34.59 -27.09 -27.30
CA THR A 641 -33.55 -27.86 -28.05
C THR A 641 -32.95 -27.09 -29.20
N ALA A 642 -33.72 -26.27 -29.90
CA ALA A 642 -33.21 -25.38 -30.95
C ALA A 642 -32.24 -24.32 -30.38
N LEU A 643 -32.58 -23.71 -29.26
CA LEU A 643 -31.74 -22.74 -28.57
C LEU A 643 -30.45 -23.36 -28.00
N LEU A 644 -30.53 -24.59 -27.48
CA LEU A 644 -29.37 -25.37 -27.03
C LEU A 644 -28.47 -25.78 -28.21
N ALA A 645 -29.04 -26.14 -29.36
CA ALA A 645 -28.27 -26.44 -30.56
C ALA A 645 -27.52 -25.23 -31.11
N ALA A 646 -28.13 -24.05 -31.06
CA ALA A 646 -27.52 -22.79 -31.48
C ALA A 646 -26.49 -22.23 -30.46
N ALA A 647 -26.47 -22.73 -29.22
CA ALA A 647 -25.57 -22.25 -28.18
C ALA A 647 -24.12 -22.73 -28.43
N PRO A 648 -23.11 -21.83 -28.26
CA PRO A 648 -21.72 -22.20 -28.45
C PRO A 648 -21.26 -23.25 -27.43
N ASN A 649 -20.52 -24.27 -27.91
CA ASN A 649 -19.92 -25.29 -27.05
C ASN A 649 -18.96 -24.62 -26.05
N ARG A 650 -19.27 -24.68 -24.77
CA ARG A 650 -18.34 -24.27 -23.72
C ARG A 650 -17.23 -25.31 -23.59
N PRO A 651 -15.95 -24.93 -23.62
CA PRO A 651 -14.89 -25.83 -23.22
C PRO A 651 -15.13 -26.23 -21.77
N LYS A 652 -15.24 -27.53 -21.49
CA LYS A 652 -15.35 -28.09 -20.14
C LYS A 652 -14.19 -27.53 -19.31
N ARG A 653 -14.48 -26.64 -18.36
CA ARG A 653 -13.52 -26.23 -17.34
C ARG A 653 -13.20 -27.48 -16.53
N GLY A 654 -12.08 -28.12 -16.83
CA GLY A 654 -11.63 -29.30 -16.14
C GLY A 654 -11.54 -29.07 -14.64
N GLY A 655 -12.51 -29.57 -13.93
CA GLY A 655 -12.47 -29.73 -12.48
C GLY A 655 -11.38 -30.73 -12.14
N ARG A 656 -10.23 -30.24 -11.75
CA ARG A 656 -9.17 -31.03 -11.13
C ARG A 656 -9.66 -31.44 -9.74
N PHE A 657 -10.39 -32.57 -9.65
CA PHE A 657 -10.53 -33.42 -8.45
C PHE A 657 -11.69 -34.41 -8.68
N GLY A 658 -11.41 -35.48 -9.41
CA GLY A 658 -12.24 -36.68 -9.44
C GLY A 658 -11.42 -37.85 -8.89
N LYS A 659 -11.91 -38.46 -7.85
CA LYS A 659 -11.39 -39.70 -7.24
C LYS A 659 -11.25 -40.80 -8.29
N ALA A 660 -10.06 -41.41 -8.36
CA ALA A 660 -9.86 -42.70 -9.00
C ALA A 660 -10.65 -43.78 -8.23
N ALA A 661 -11.68 -44.30 -8.84
CA ALA A 661 -12.29 -45.55 -8.43
C ALA A 661 -11.50 -46.70 -9.07
N LYS A 662 -11.04 -47.60 -8.22
CA LYS A 662 -10.45 -48.91 -8.59
C LYS A 662 -11.56 -49.78 -9.23
N THR A 663 -11.33 -50.25 -10.45
CA THR A 663 -11.94 -51.48 -10.93
C THR A 663 -10.96 -52.23 -11.79
N ALA A 664 -10.74 -53.44 -11.40
CA ALA A 664 -10.35 -54.75 -11.95
C ALA A 664 -9.74 -54.85 -13.34
N LYS A 665 -8.67 -55.65 -13.35
CA LYS A 665 -8.02 -56.40 -14.46
C LYS A 665 -8.98 -57.03 -15.46
N ALA A 666 -8.69 -56.86 -16.73
CA ALA A 666 -8.85 -57.91 -17.76
C ALA A 666 -7.90 -57.66 -18.93
N GLU A 667 -7.35 -58.69 -19.42
CA GLU A 667 -6.32 -59.08 -20.34
C GLU A 667 -6.21 -58.36 -21.68
N LYS A 668 -4.94 -58.39 -22.18
CA LYS A 668 -4.52 -58.12 -23.57
C LYS A 668 -5.02 -59.19 -24.52
N PRO A 669 -5.15 -58.89 -25.85
CA PRO A 669 -4.15 -59.43 -26.74
C PRO A 669 -3.55 -58.42 -27.74
N ALA A 670 -2.49 -58.95 -28.41
CA ALA A 670 -1.44 -58.29 -29.14
C ALA A 670 -1.75 -57.96 -30.61
N ALA A 671 -0.89 -57.09 -31.13
CA ALA A 671 -0.31 -57.03 -32.48
C ALA A 671 -1.01 -56.24 -33.59
N GLY A 672 -0.25 -55.30 -34.16
CA GLY A 672 -0.55 -54.71 -35.49
C GLY A 672 0.28 -53.49 -35.79
N LYS A 673 1.52 -53.67 -36.23
CA LYS A 673 2.39 -52.65 -36.86
C LYS A 673 1.71 -52.05 -38.09
N LYS A 674 1.81 -50.75 -38.32
CA LYS A 674 2.22 -50.10 -39.60
C LYS A 674 2.38 -48.59 -39.42
N ALA A 675 3.54 -48.09 -39.72
CA ALA A 675 3.89 -46.73 -40.10
C ALA A 675 3.91 -46.63 -41.66
N PRO A 676 4.25 -45.51 -42.28
CA PRO A 676 3.84 -44.11 -42.19
C PRO A 676 3.42 -43.54 -43.57
N ALA A 677 2.84 -42.38 -43.67
CA ALA A 677 2.74 -41.68 -44.96
C ALA A 677 3.08 -40.18 -44.81
N LYS A 678 4.15 -39.82 -45.51
CA LYS A 678 4.63 -38.49 -45.89
C LYS A 678 3.71 -37.83 -46.93
N LYS A 679 3.63 -36.50 -46.93
CA LYS A 679 3.66 -35.63 -48.13
C LYS A 679 3.89 -34.20 -47.64
N ALA A 680 5.04 -33.59 -47.86
CA ALA A 680 5.62 -32.89 -49.01
C ALA A 680 4.97 -31.51 -49.18
N ALA A 681 5.59 -30.43 -48.87
CA ALA A 681 6.72 -29.71 -49.49
C ALA A 681 6.28 -28.77 -50.63
N ALA A 682 6.58 -27.49 -50.49
CA ALA A 682 6.99 -26.69 -51.63
C ALA A 682 7.93 -25.57 -51.17
N ALA A 683 9.16 -25.71 -51.54
CA ALA A 683 10.26 -24.78 -51.45
C ALA A 683 10.27 -23.82 -52.65
N LYS A 684 10.72 -22.57 -52.46
CA LYS A 684 11.36 -21.81 -53.54
C LYS A 684 12.71 -21.27 -53.07
N LYS A 685 13.75 -21.85 -53.65
CA LYS A 685 15.14 -21.38 -53.69
C LYS A 685 15.26 -20.18 -54.64
N VAL A 686 16.10 -19.19 -54.33
CA VAL A 686 16.97 -18.54 -55.31
C VAL A 686 18.33 -18.27 -54.68
N THR A 687 19.30 -18.63 -55.39
CA THR A 687 20.73 -18.90 -55.33
C THR A 687 21.64 -17.69 -55.07
N LYS A 688 22.71 -18.03 -54.38
CA LYS A 688 24.11 -17.57 -54.33
C LYS A 688 24.65 -16.70 -55.47
N LYS A 689 25.52 -15.73 -55.08
CA LYS A 689 26.86 -15.63 -55.69
C LYS A 689 27.86 -15.01 -54.70
N ALA A 690 28.94 -15.73 -54.52
CA ALA A 690 30.14 -15.34 -53.80
C ALA A 690 31.12 -14.63 -54.74
N THR A 691 31.95 -13.71 -54.24
CA THR A 691 33.30 -13.49 -54.74
C THR A 691 34.23 -13.03 -53.62
N LYS A 692 35.32 -13.75 -53.51
CA LYS A 692 36.54 -13.54 -52.74
C LYS A 692 37.43 -12.46 -53.40
N LYS A 693 38.18 -11.68 -52.58
CA LYS A 693 39.66 -11.41 -52.76
C LYS A 693 40.09 -10.47 -51.61
N THR A 694 40.85 -10.94 -50.66
CA THR A 694 42.34 -10.91 -50.52
C THR A 694 43.01 -9.54 -50.71
N GLY A 695 43.72 -9.11 -49.70
CA GLY A 695 44.69 -8.02 -49.80
C GLY A 695 45.26 -7.61 -48.46
N THR A 696 46.33 -8.20 -48.09
CA THR A 696 47.33 -8.06 -47.02
C THR A 696 48.03 -6.69 -46.98
N ARG A 697 48.45 -6.25 -45.77
CA ARG A 697 49.77 -5.73 -45.32
C ARG A 697 49.72 -4.45 -44.51
N LYS A 698 50.10 -4.63 -43.24
CA LYS A 698 51.37 -4.30 -42.59
C LYS A 698 51.58 -2.81 -42.20
N SER A 699 51.64 -2.65 -40.89
CA SER A 699 52.71 -2.09 -40.03
C SER A 699 53.02 -0.61 -40.16
N THR A 700 53.02 0.08 -39.05
CA THR A 700 54.23 0.33 -38.25
C THR A 700 53.94 1.13 -36.98
N ALA A 701 54.61 0.76 -35.96
CA ALA A 701 54.77 1.35 -34.65
C ALA A 701 55.53 2.68 -34.64
N THR A 702 55.36 3.47 -33.62
CA THR A 702 56.36 4.19 -32.79
C THR A 702 55.62 4.96 -31.71
N LYS A 703 55.70 4.64 -30.47
CA LYS A 703 56.71 4.83 -29.39
C LYS A 703 56.93 6.26 -28.96
N LYS A 704 56.79 6.42 -27.61
CA LYS A 704 57.48 7.31 -26.64
C LYS A 704 56.90 8.69 -26.46
N THR A 705 56.79 9.28 -25.27
CA THR A 705 57.45 9.25 -23.92
C THR A 705 56.60 10.11 -23.00
N ALA A 706 56.17 9.74 -21.81
CA ALA A 706 56.85 9.81 -20.50
C ALA A 706 57.13 11.22 -19.91
N ALA A 707 56.72 11.33 -18.66
CA ALA A 707 57.20 12.14 -17.55
C ALA A 707 56.43 13.43 -17.26
N LYS A 708 56.14 13.87 -16.06
CA LYS A 708 56.55 13.62 -14.69
C LYS A 708 55.75 14.55 -13.78
N LYS A 709 55.32 14.05 -12.66
CA LYS A 709 55.28 14.63 -11.32
C LYS A 709 55.25 16.15 -11.13
N THR A 710 54.36 16.66 -10.32
CA THR A 710 54.75 17.08 -8.94
C THR A 710 53.51 17.34 -8.07
N ALA A 711 53.56 16.86 -6.87
CA ALA A 711 52.73 17.15 -5.71
C ALA A 711 53.15 18.51 -5.10
N ILE A 712 52.22 19.18 -4.46
CA ILE A 712 52.48 19.93 -3.19
C ILE A 712 51.13 20.08 -2.48
N ALA A 713 51.19 19.85 -1.23
CA ALA A 713 50.33 19.80 -0.11
C ALA A 713 50.02 21.15 0.55
N SER A 714 49.14 21.06 1.57
CA SER A 714 48.93 21.99 2.72
C SER A 714 48.26 23.32 2.39
N ASP A 715 47.45 23.93 3.21
CA ASP A 715 46.97 23.79 4.58
C ASP A 715 45.75 24.70 4.79
N ALA A 716 44.93 24.29 5.73
CA ALA A 716 44.14 25.04 6.72
C ALA A 716 43.61 26.46 6.44
N SER A 717 42.32 26.63 6.55
CA SER A 717 41.60 27.39 7.59
C SER A 717 40.14 27.09 7.55
#